data_1514b74888816fff9dfafd4c5a68d205
#
_entry.id   1514b74888816fff9dfafd4c5a68d205
#
_cell.length_a   1.000
_cell.length_b   1.000
_cell.length_c   1.000
_cell.angle_alpha   90.00
_cell.angle_beta   90.00
_cell.angle_gamma   90.00
#
_symmetry.space_group_name_H-M   'P 1'
#
loop_
_entity.id
_entity.type
_entity.pdbx_description
1 polymer ?
#
loop_
_entity_poly.entity_id
_entity_poly.type
_entity_poly.pdbx_seq_one_letter_code
_entity_poly.pdbx_strand_id
1 'polypeptide(L)'
;MIDNLNEEQKLAVTSTEGFIRVIAGAGSGKTRALTHRFAYLVNEIGIMPSNILCVTFTNKAANEMRSRIKKLTGDNDTGYICTFHSFCVSVLKEDSNAVSFPKSFLVLDNSDINAMLQIIYEERGLTLREMTFSNARDMIEMKKLKEIPKYYYDLINMSLDEIHNKYLNAKKTDEIIFYGYLYQQKKCFGLDYNDLIKFSLYIFQENEEIRLKWQQRLEYIMIDEFQDIDEIQYQLMEVLCDYHKNLFIVGDPDQTIYTWRGASVKYLLDFDKQFPNVQTIFMLKNYRSSPQIIQTANSLIQKNKNRIKKDLIPVISENKNPFFAKTVYFHAKSATQEAQFIADECQKLMENGVSGDKIAVLFRAHYISRSIEEVFQEKKIDYTLFSGLPFFERIEIKDSLSYLRMIAFKDDLSFLRIVNVPKRNIGERRILFLKEYVENHGGSLFDALKLNIDNEIFSNTQAQSFIKLIEDYNKTYENMQISELFSHLLNSSGYERMLRTEGSQERLDNLAELKQAIYEYEVSCGEECNLENFLSHVALYSNSDLNVNKNKVNFMTIHAAKGLEFPFVFIAGMNENMFPSKKIDSLSAMEEERRLAFVGYTRAEQRLYLTEAEGFSEAYGFRFPSRFIFDVDDCFLDYKVELSDSLKQKSRNYIEESDKNLEKMEALIDLSPGDKVTHNILGNGKILEIDSVKKTYLIQFENIQTPRKMSFKAPIKKL
;
A
#
# COMPACT_ATOMS: atom_id res chain seq x y z
N MET A 1 -34.28 -3.97 5.51
CA MET A 1 -32.85 -3.73 5.25
C MET A 1 -32.05 -3.52 6.55
N ILE A 2 -32.51 -2.69 7.49
CA ILE A 2 -31.80 -2.31 8.72
C ILE A 2 -32.09 -3.22 9.92
N ASP A 3 -33.04 -4.16 9.84
CA ASP A 3 -33.50 -4.96 10.99
C ASP A 3 -32.44 -5.88 11.59
N ASN A 4 -31.47 -6.31 10.77
CA ASN A 4 -30.37 -7.19 11.18
C ASN A 4 -29.14 -6.42 11.68
N LEU A 5 -29.22 -5.10 11.86
CA LEU A 5 -28.15 -4.25 12.39
C LEU A 5 -28.38 -4.02 13.88
N ASN A 6 -27.29 -3.87 14.61
CA ASN A 6 -27.38 -3.41 16.00
C ASN A 6 -27.68 -1.89 16.06
N GLU A 7 -27.98 -1.36 17.25
CA GLU A 7 -28.40 0.04 17.39
C GLU A 7 -27.34 1.05 16.93
N GLU A 8 -26.07 0.79 17.18
CA GLU A 8 -24.98 1.67 16.78
C GLU A 8 -24.80 1.64 15.24
N GLN A 9 -24.93 0.45 14.64
CA GLN A 9 -24.91 0.29 13.19
C GLN A 9 -26.12 0.93 12.53
N LYS A 10 -27.34 0.77 13.12
CA LYS A 10 -28.52 1.45 12.63
C LYS A 10 -28.35 2.97 12.64
N LEU A 11 -27.84 3.50 13.74
CA LEU A 11 -27.58 4.93 13.86
C LEU A 11 -26.59 5.40 12.79
N ALA A 12 -25.50 4.65 12.55
CA ALA A 12 -24.50 4.97 11.52
C ALA A 12 -25.09 4.92 10.09
N VAL A 13 -26.07 4.04 9.86
CA VAL A 13 -26.74 3.90 8.55
C VAL A 13 -27.76 5.02 8.33
N THR A 14 -28.56 5.37 9.34
CA THR A 14 -29.70 6.29 9.21
C THR A 14 -29.38 7.75 9.46
N SER A 15 -28.24 8.08 10.08
CA SER A 15 -27.75 9.45 10.18
C SER A 15 -27.21 9.90 8.82
N THR A 16 -28.00 10.57 7.98
CA THR A 16 -27.64 10.82 6.58
C THR A 16 -26.85 12.12 6.40
N GLU A 17 -27.19 13.19 7.11
CA GLU A 17 -26.72 14.54 6.84
C GLU A 17 -25.56 14.97 7.75
N GLY A 18 -24.70 15.82 7.21
CA GLY A 18 -23.63 16.51 7.93
C GLY A 18 -22.35 15.68 8.10
N PHE A 19 -21.57 16.04 9.12
CA PHE A 19 -20.29 15.40 9.40
C PHE A 19 -20.46 14.27 10.42
N ILE A 20 -20.22 13.05 10.01
CA ILE A 20 -20.40 11.86 10.84
C ILE A 20 -19.07 11.12 10.97
N ARG A 21 -18.61 10.98 12.20
CA ARG A 21 -17.43 10.20 12.55
C ARG A 21 -17.82 8.90 13.23
N VAL A 22 -17.46 7.75 12.66
CA VAL A 22 -17.67 6.45 13.28
C VAL A 22 -16.34 5.90 13.78
N ILE A 23 -16.19 5.81 15.11
CA ILE A 23 -15.08 5.13 15.76
C ILE A 23 -15.46 3.66 15.91
N ALA A 24 -14.88 2.84 15.05
CA ALA A 24 -15.27 1.44 14.90
C ALA A 24 -14.12 0.52 15.29
N GLY A 25 -14.36 -0.39 16.23
CA GLY A 25 -13.37 -1.37 16.62
C GLY A 25 -13.14 -2.48 15.58
N ALA A 26 -12.10 -3.28 15.78
CA ALA A 26 -11.88 -4.48 14.97
C ALA A 26 -13.11 -5.39 15.06
N GLY A 27 -13.52 -5.99 13.92
CA GLY A 27 -14.65 -6.92 13.86
C GLY A 27 -16.03 -6.33 14.20
N SER A 28 -16.19 -5.00 14.25
CA SER A 28 -17.46 -4.34 14.56
C SER A 28 -18.44 -4.22 13.39
N GLY A 29 -18.04 -4.65 12.19
CA GLY A 29 -18.85 -4.57 10.99
C GLY A 29 -18.80 -3.23 10.27
N LYS A 30 -17.65 -2.54 10.26
CA LYS A 30 -17.42 -1.29 9.50
C LYS A 30 -17.96 -1.35 8.08
N THR A 31 -17.46 -2.29 7.29
CA THR A 31 -17.86 -2.46 5.89
C THR A 31 -19.36 -2.80 5.75
N ARG A 32 -19.92 -3.54 6.72
CA ARG A 32 -21.36 -3.81 6.76
C ARG A 32 -22.16 -2.52 6.95
N ALA A 33 -21.79 -1.67 7.90
CA ALA A 33 -22.45 -0.39 8.11
C ALA A 33 -22.36 0.50 6.87
N LEU A 34 -21.16 0.60 6.24
CA LEU A 34 -20.97 1.36 5.00
C LEU A 34 -21.85 0.88 3.85
N THR A 35 -21.87 -0.42 3.59
CA THR A 35 -22.69 -0.98 2.49
C THR A 35 -24.18 -0.82 2.72
N HIS A 36 -24.65 -0.95 3.98
CA HIS A 36 -26.05 -0.72 4.33
C HIS A 36 -26.40 0.77 4.27
N ARG A 37 -25.49 1.67 4.66
CA ARG A 37 -25.67 3.12 4.51
C ARG A 37 -25.81 3.51 3.04
N PHE A 38 -24.93 3.00 2.17
CA PHE A 38 -25.05 3.22 0.73
C PHE A 38 -26.41 2.78 0.21
N ALA A 39 -26.80 1.54 0.53
CA ALA A 39 -28.09 1.01 0.10
C ALA A 39 -29.28 1.78 0.71
N TYR A 40 -29.17 2.31 1.92
CA TYR A 40 -30.18 3.13 2.55
C TYR A 40 -30.34 4.48 1.84
N LEU A 41 -29.24 5.16 1.48
CA LEU A 41 -29.25 6.38 0.71
C LEU A 41 -29.92 6.18 -0.66
N VAL A 42 -29.66 5.07 -1.33
CA VAL A 42 -30.24 4.77 -2.64
C VAL A 42 -31.72 4.36 -2.53
N ASN A 43 -32.02 3.38 -1.71
CA ASN A 43 -33.35 2.74 -1.71
C ASN A 43 -34.40 3.49 -0.89
N GLU A 44 -34.01 4.10 0.25
CA GLU A 44 -34.94 4.73 1.18
C GLU A 44 -34.97 6.27 1.00
N ILE A 45 -33.83 6.88 0.76
CA ILE A 45 -33.73 8.34 0.55
C ILE A 45 -33.92 8.70 -0.93
N GLY A 46 -33.55 7.83 -1.86
CA GLY A 46 -33.70 8.01 -3.30
C GLY A 46 -32.53 8.75 -3.96
N ILE A 47 -31.34 8.73 -3.36
CA ILE A 47 -30.14 9.34 -3.93
C ILE A 47 -29.63 8.51 -5.10
N MET A 48 -29.27 9.18 -6.18
CA MET A 48 -28.68 8.51 -7.35
C MET A 48 -27.31 7.90 -6.96
N PRO A 49 -27.05 6.62 -7.29
CA PRO A 49 -25.74 6.01 -7.01
C PRO A 49 -24.56 6.82 -7.51
N SER A 50 -24.67 7.44 -8.69
CA SER A 50 -23.64 8.33 -9.28
C SER A 50 -23.31 9.57 -8.45
N ASN A 51 -24.14 9.92 -7.46
CA ASN A 51 -23.94 11.07 -6.57
C ASN A 51 -23.29 10.66 -5.23
N ILE A 52 -22.91 9.39 -5.10
CA ILE A 52 -22.29 8.85 -3.88
C ILE A 52 -20.85 8.45 -4.20
N LEU A 53 -19.89 9.01 -3.46
CA LEU A 53 -18.50 8.58 -3.44
C LEU A 53 -18.25 7.73 -2.19
N CYS A 54 -17.84 6.48 -2.37
CA CYS A 54 -17.44 5.59 -1.29
C CYS A 54 -15.99 5.15 -1.51
N VAL A 55 -15.09 5.66 -0.68
CA VAL A 55 -13.65 5.41 -0.79
C VAL A 55 -13.22 4.35 0.21
N THR A 56 -12.39 3.41 -0.25
CA THR A 56 -11.73 2.41 0.59
C THR A 56 -10.24 2.32 0.27
N PHE A 57 -9.48 1.63 1.11
CA PHE A 57 -8.02 1.60 1.00
C PHE A 57 -7.49 0.70 -0.13
N THR A 58 -8.20 -0.38 -0.48
CA THR A 58 -7.75 -1.35 -1.49
C THR A 58 -8.82 -1.62 -2.56
N ASN A 59 -8.38 -1.96 -3.77
CA ASN A 59 -9.27 -2.35 -4.85
C ASN A 59 -10.08 -3.62 -4.51
N LYS A 60 -9.49 -4.57 -3.78
CA LYS A 60 -10.20 -5.75 -3.28
C LYS A 60 -11.37 -5.37 -2.39
N ALA A 61 -11.15 -4.48 -1.41
CA ALA A 61 -12.22 -4.00 -0.54
C ALA A 61 -13.31 -3.24 -1.34
N ALA A 62 -12.90 -2.44 -2.35
CA ALA A 62 -13.84 -1.76 -3.24
C ALA A 62 -14.70 -2.76 -4.03
N ASN A 63 -14.10 -3.80 -4.60
CA ASN A 63 -14.82 -4.84 -5.34
C ASN A 63 -15.77 -5.64 -4.46
N GLU A 64 -15.33 -6.02 -3.26
CA GLU A 64 -16.19 -6.70 -2.28
C GLU A 64 -17.37 -5.82 -1.86
N MET A 65 -17.11 -4.54 -1.59
CA MET A 65 -18.13 -3.56 -1.21
C MET A 65 -19.16 -3.39 -2.35
N ARG A 66 -18.67 -3.27 -3.59
CA ARG A 66 -19.50 -3.18 -4.80
C ARG A 66 -20.40 -4.40 -4.96
N SER A 67 -19.84 -5.61 -4.79
CA SER A 67 -20.63 -6.86 -4.84
C SER A 67 -21.70 -6.93 -3.75
N ARG A 68 -21.41 -6.47 -2.54
CA ARG A 68 -22.37 -6.43 -1.43
C ARG A 68 -23.49 -5.40 -1.69
N ILE A 69 -23.14 -4.22 -2.22
CA ILE A 69 -24.08 -3.15 -2.54
C ILE A 69 -25.03 -3.60 -3.66
N LYS A 70 -24.53 -4.21 -4.73
CA LYS A 70 -25.35 -4.79 -5.80
C LYS A 70 -26.44 -5.76 -5.26
N LYS A 71 -26.06 -6.59 -4.27
CA LYS A 71 -27.00 -7.52 -3.62
C LYS A 71 -28.06 -6.79 -2.77
N LEU A 72 -27.73 -5.63 -2.20
CA LEU A 72 -28.64 -4.88 -1.34
C LEU A 72 -29.56 -3.93 -2.13
N THR A 73 -29.07 -3.33 -3.20
CA THR A 73 -29.82 -2.37 -4.02
C THR A 73 -30.59 -3.07 -5.14
N GLY A 74 -30.09 -4.21 -5.63
CA GLY A 74 -30.63 -4.87 -6.84
C GLY A 74 -30.24 -4.15 -8.14
N ASP A 75 -29.44 -3.10 -8.07
CA ASP A 75 -28.98 -2.29 -9.21
C ASP A 75 -27.53 -2.62 -9.59
N ASN A 76 -27.21 -2.47 -10.87
CA ASN A 76 -25.86 -2.59 -11.39
C ASN A 76 -25.05 -1.30 -11.25
N ASP A 77 -25.70 -0.12 -11.23
CA ASP A 77 -25.03 1.12 -10.91
C ASP A 77 -24.66 1.15 -9.42
N THR A 78 -23.40 1.30 -9.15
CA THR A 78 -22.85 1.38 -7.80
C THR A 78 -22.15 2.71 -7.53
N GLY A 79 -22.28 3.68 -8.42
CA GLY A 79 -21.61 4.97 -8.28
C GLY A 79 -20.08 4.86 -8.17
N TYR A 80 -19.47 5.76 -7.44
CA TYR A 80 -18.03 5.79 -7.23
C TYR A 80 -17.63 4.98 -5.99
N ILE A 81 -17.55 3.65 -6.11
CA ILE A 81 -16.98 2.77 -5.07
C ILE A 81 -15.56 2.40 -5.50
N CYS A 82 -14.55 3.03 -4.92
CA CYS A 82 -13.18 2.95 -5.43
C CYS A 82 -12.12 3.34 -4.37
N THR A 83 -10.85 3.33 -4.74
CA THR A 83 -9.78 3.94 -3.94
C THR A 83 -9.64 5.43 -4.30
N PHE A 84 -8.95 6.23 -3.47
CA PHE A 84 -8.65 7.64 -3.81
C PHE A 84 -7.97 7.77 -5.18
N HIS A 85 -6.98 6.92 -5.46
CA HIS A 85 -6.27 6.94 -6.74
C HIS A 85 -7.19 6.60 -7.92
N SER A 86 -8.06 5.61 -7.78
CA SER A 86 -9.02 5.26 -8.84
C SER A 86 -10.03 6.38 -9.08
N PHE A 87 -10.47 7.05 -8.02
CA PHE A 87 -11.33 8.24 -8.15
C PHE A 87 -10.60 9.36 -8.91
N CYS A 88 -9.34 9.65 -8.55
CA CYS A 88 -8.53 10.65 -9.25
C CYS A 88 -8.32 10.32 -10.73
N VAL A 89 -8.16 9.04 -11.07
CA VAL A 89 -8.12 8.61 -12.50
C VAL A 89 -9.42 8.99 -13.22
N SER A 90 -10.58 8.80 -12.58
CA SER A 90 -11.87 9.20 -13.18
C SER A 90 -11.96 10.72 -13.37
N VAL A 91 -11.53 11.50 -12.38
CA VAL A 91 -11.47 12.98 -12.48
C VAL A 91 -10.56 13.40 -13.63
N LEU A 92 -9.34 12.87 -13.67
CA LEU A 92 -8.35 13.22 -14.70
C LEU A 92 -8.76 12.78 -16.11
N LYS A 93 -9.49 11.69 -16.27
CA LYS A 93 -10.03 11.28 -17.57
C LYS A 93 -11.16 12.19 -18.05
N GLU A 94 -12.03 12.61 -17.14
CA GLU A 94 -13.15 13.51 -17.47
C GLU A 94 -12.66 14.93 -17.79
N ASP A 95 -11.72 15.45 -17.00
CA ASP A 95 -11.27 16.85 -17.05
C ASP A 95 -9.79 17.02 -17.46
N SER A 96 -9.23 16.08 -18.24
CA SER A 96 -7.83 16.04 -18.65
C SER A 96 -7.31 17.32 -19.32
N ASN A 97 -8.17 18.04 -20.02
CA ASN A 97 -7.83 19.28 -20.70
C ASN A 97 -7.32 20.37 -19.75
N ALA A 98 -7.78 20.35 -18.48
CA ALA A 98 -7.35 21.31 -17.46
C ALA A 98 -5.89 21.17 -17.04
N VAL A 99 -5.25 20.03 -17.33
CA VAL A 99 -3.84 19.73 -17.00
C VAL A 99 -2.98 19.52 -18.23
N SER A 100 -3.49 19.77 -19.44
CA SER A 100 -2.76 19.56 -20.70
C SER A 100 -2.23 18.14 -20.88
N PHE A 101 -2.95 17.14 -20.34
CA PHE A 101 -2.67 15.72 -20.52
C PHE A 101 -3.76 15.06 -21.39
N PRO A 102 -3.45 14.02 -22.17
CA PRO A 102 -4.46 13.29 -22.92
C PRO A 102 -5.36 12.48 -21.93
N LYS A 103 -6.59 12.18 -22.37
CA LYS A 103 -7.47 11.28 -21.59
C LYS A 103 -6.85 9.89 -21.37
N SER A 104 -6.01 9.46 -22.32
CA SER A 104 -5.27 8.19 -22.32
C SER A 104 -3.87 8.33 -21.73
N PHE A 105 -3.71 9.02 -20.58
CA PHE A 105 -2.45 9.08 -19.87
C PHE A 105 -2.08 7.71 -19.26
N LEU A 106 -0.77 7.48 -19.05
CA LEU A 106 -0.28 6.26 -18.42
C LEU A 106 -0.31 6.40 -16.89
N VAL A 107 -0.76 5.36 -16.20
CA VAL A 107 -0.53 5.22 -14.76
C VAL A 107 0.75 4.40 -14.56
N LEU A 108 1.74 5.02 -13.90
CA LEU A 108 3.07 4.44 -13.72
C LEU A 108 3.14 3.65 -12.43
N ASP A 109 3.64 2.44 -12.53
CA ASP A 109 4.01 1.64 -11.37
C ASP A 109 5.54 1.64 -11.12
N ASN A 110 5.98 0.95 -10.05
CA ASN A 110 7.40 0.88 -9.68
C ASN A 110 8.29 0.28 -10.78
N SER A 111 7.77 -0.59 -11.62
CA SER A 111 8.54 -1.19 -12.71
C SER A 111 8.71 -0.21 -13.86
N ASP A 112 7.67 0.58 -14.15
CA ASP A 112 7.75 1.66 -15.13
C ASP A 112 8.73 2.75 -14.65
N ILE A 113 8.68 3.12 -13.37
CA ILE A 113 9.65 4.06 -12.77
C ILE A 113 11.08 3.52 -12.89
N ASN A 114 11.31 2.23 -12.61
CA ASN A 114 12.63 1.62 -12.78
C ASN A 114 13.10 1.65 -14.24
N ALA A 115 12.21 1.41 -15.21
CA ALA A 115 12.56 1.52 -16.62
C ALA A 115 12.96 2.95 -17.01
N MET A 116 12.25 3.96 -16.51
CA MET A 116 12.64 5.37 -16.68
C MET A 116 13.98 5.68 -16.03
N LEU A 117 14.22 5.19 -14.81
CA LEU A 117 15.50 5.35 -14.12
C LEU A 117 16.64 4.72 -14.91
N GLN A 118 16.44 3.54 -15.50
CA GLN A 118 17.45 2.91 -16.35
C GLN A 118 17.82 3.80 -17.53
N ILE A 119 16.84 4.39 -18.23
CA ILE A 119 17.09 5.33 -19.33
C ILE A 119 17.93 6.52 -18.85
N ILE A 120 17.56 7.15 -17.72
CA ILE A 120 18.26 8.30 -17.15
C ILE A 120 19.71 7.94 -16.79
N TYR A 121 19.93 6.76 -16.18
CA TYR A 121 21.25 6.29 -15.79
C TYR A 121 22.14 6.04 -17.00
N GLU A 122 21.60 5.42 -18.06
CA GLU A 122 22.32 5.20 -19.33
C GLU A 122 22.68 6.54 -20.01
N GLU A 123 21.74 7.47 -20.14
CA GLU A 123 21.96 8.77 -20.79
C GLU A 123 22.98 9.66 -20.05
N ARG A 124 23.00 9.60 -18.70
CA ARG A 124 23.85 10.47 -17.87
C ARG A 124 25.08 9.77 -17.31
N GLY A 125 25.31 8.50 -17.67
CA GLY A 125 26.45 7.71 -17.18
C GLY A 125 26.45 7.46 -15.68
N LEU A 126 25.24 7.42 -15.06
CA LEU A 126 25.10 7.13 -13.63
C LEU A 126 25.23 5.64 -13.36
N THR A 127 25.64 5.29 -12.15
CA THR A 127 25.81 3.90 -11.74
C THR A 127 24.99 3.57 -10.47
N LEU A 128 24.67 2.29 -10.27
CA LEU A 128 23.99 1.84 -9.05
C LEU A 128 24.81 2.03 -7.77
N ARG A 129 26.14 2.33 -7.90
CA ARG A 129 27.01 2.69 -6.76
C ARG A 129 26.71 4.09 -6.24
N GLU A 130 26.32 5.02 -7.12
CA GLU A 130 25.96 6.38 -6.73
C GLU A 130 24.58 6.38 -6.06
N MET A 131 23.59 5.69 -6.65
CA MET A 131 22.27 5.53 -6.08
C MET A 131 21.59 4.28 -6.66
N THR A 132 21.07 3.40 -5.83
CA THR A 132 20.26 2.26 -6.29
C THR A 132 18.89 2.73 -6.77
N PHE A 133 18.23 1.98 -7.63
CA PHE A 133 16.87 2.34 -8.10
C PHE A 133 15.86 2.46 -6.95
N SER A 134 16.00 1.63 -5.89
CA SER A 134 15.16 1.78 -4.70
C SER A 134 15.36 3.14 -4.03
N ASN A 135 16.62 3.51 -3.77
CA ASN A 135 16.94 4.81 -3.16
C ASN A 135 16.55 5.99 -4.06
N ALA A 136 16.63 5.81 -5.38
CA ALA A 136 16.20 6.83 -6.34
C ALA A 136 14.68 7.05 -6.29
N ARG A 137 13.88 5.98 -6.20
CA ARG A 137 12.42 6.10 -6.00
C ARG A 137 12.09 6.79 -4.68
N ASP A 138 12.73 6.36 -3.58
CA ASP A 138 12.52 6.97 -2.27
C ASP A 138 12.89 8.47 -2.28
N MET A 139 13.98 8.83 -2.97
CA MET A 139 14.40 10.23 -3.15
C MET A 139 13.40 11.02 -3.99
N ILE A 140 12.89 10.46 -5.10
CA ILE A 140 11.85 11.10 -5.93
C ILE A 140 10.60 11.35 -5.10
N GLU A 141 10.15 10.36 -4.34
CA GLU A 141 8.99 10.47 -3.46
C GLU A 141 9.19 11.56 -2.40
N MET A 142 10.35 11.59 -1.73
CA MET A 142 10.68 12.62 -0.75
C MET A 142 10.72 14.02 -1.37
N LYS A 143 11.30 14.17 -2.57
CA LYS A 143 11.30 15.46 -3.29
C LYS A 143 9.87 15.89 -3.63
N LYS A 144 9.04 14.99 -4.15
CA LYS A 144 7.64 15.26 -4.49
C LYS A 144 6.79 15.63 -3.28
N LEU A 145 7.01 15.00 -2.14
CA LEU A 145 6.18 15.21 -0.95
C LEU A 145 6.65 16.39 -0.09
N LYS A 146 7.96 16.59 0.08
CA LYS A 146 8.52 17.52 1.09
C LYS A 146 9.40 18.64 0.53
N GLU A 147 10.34 18.32 -0.37
CA GLU A 147 11.33 19.30 -0.82
C GLU A 147 10.80 20.23 -1.91
N ILE A 148 10.05 19.67 -2.88
CA ILE A 148 9.48 20.39 -4.02
C ILE A 148 7.98 20.03 -4.11
N PRO A 149 7.17 20.36 -3.10
CA PRO A 149 5.77 19.91 -3.04
C PRO A 149 4.90 20.42 -4.19
N LYS A 150 5.34 21.46 -4.89
CA LYS A 150 4.67 22.04 -6.07
C LYS A 150 5.28 21.63 -7.42
N TYR A 151 6.09 20.55 -7.48
CA TYR A 151 6.73 20.07 -8.71
C TYR A 151 5.75 19.84 -9.87
N TYR A 152 4.51 19.50 -9.55
CA TYR A 152 3.47 19.24 -10.54
C TYR A 152 3.06 20.49 -11.33
N TYR A 153 3.25 21.69 -10.79
CA TYR A 153 3.10 22.94 -11.57
C TYR A 153 4.08 22.97 -12.75
N ASP A 154 5.33 22.54 -12.52
CA ASP A 154 6.33 22.43 -13.58
C ASP A 154 5.89 21.38 -14.61
N LEU A 155 5.44 20.22 -14.14
CA LEU A 155 5.03 19.11 -15.00
C LEU A 155 3.79 19.45 -15.85
N ILE A 156 2.85 20.24 -15.33
CA ILE A 156 1.67 20.69 -16.04
C ILE A 156 2.01 21.85 -17.01
N ASN A 157 2.67 22.90 -16.55
CA ASN A 157 2.77 24.19 -17.24
C ASN A 157 4.00 24.35 -18.12
N MET A 158 5.12 23.63 -17.84
CA MET A 158 6.31 23.70 -18.67
C MET A 158 6.15 22.87 -19.95
N SER A 159 6.73 23.35 -21.04
CA SER A 159 6.92 22.55 -22.25
C SER A 159 7.89 21.38 -22.01
N LEU A 160 7.89 20.41 -22.92
CA LEU A 160 8.83 19.28 -22.86
C LEU A 160 10.28 19.77 -22.92
N ASP A 161 10.57 20.77 -23.77
CA ASP A 161 11.91 21.35 -23.94
C ASP A 161 12.39 22.08 -22.69
N GLU A 162 11.52 22.79 -21.98
CA GLU A 162 11.88 23.45 -20.73
C GLU A 162 12.25 22.45 -19.63
N ILE A 163 11.50 21.36 -19.50
CA ILE A 163 11.84 20.30 -18.54
C ILE A 163 13.12 19.57 -18.97
N HIS A 164 13.28 19.31 -20.26
CA HIS A 164 14.51 18.71 -20.82
C HIS A 164 15.74 19.58 -20.52
N ASN A 165 15.62 20.90 -20.69
CA ASN A 165 16.70 21.82 -20.35
C ASN A 165 17.04 21.80 -18.85
N LYS A 166 16.05 21.68 -17.94
CA LYS A 166 16.32 21.48 -16.51
C LYS A 166 17.09 20.17 -16.27
N TYR A 167 16.71 19.09 -16.93
CA TYR A 167 17.39 17.80 -16.85
C TYR A 167 18.84 17.87 -17.35
N LEU A 168 19.07 18.47 -18.50
CA LEU A 168 20.42 18.59 -19.08
C LEU A 168 21.35 19.46 -18.22
N ASN A 169 20.84 20.53 -17.62
CA ASN A 169 21.60 21.45 -16.82
C ASN A 169 21.82 20.99 -15.37
N ALA A 170 21.13 19.95 -14.92
CA ALA A 170 21.29 19.36 -13.59
C ALA A 170 22.70 18.79 -13.41
N LYS A 171 23.34 19.07 -12.27
CA LYS A 171 24.73 18.66 -11.99
C LYS A 171 24.83 17.65 -10.86
N LYS A 172 23.93 17.70 -9.88
CA LYS A 172 23.91 16.76 -8.76
C LYS A 172 23.12 15.51 -9.13
N THR A 173 23.56 14.36 -8.66
CA THR A 173 22.91 13.06 -8.96
C THR A 173 21.42 13.06 -8.64
N ASP A 174 21.02 13.62 -7.51
CA ASP A 174 19.61 13.71 -7.11
C ASP A 174 18.78 14.65 -8.00
N GLU A 175 19.37 15.76 -8.48
CA GLU A 175 18.73 16.68 -9.44
C GLU A 175 18.61 16.03 -10.83
N ILE A 176 19.68 15.36 -11.28
CA ILE A 176 19.70 14.64 -12.56
C ILE A 176 18.58 13.60 -12.59
N ILE A 177 18.50 12.78 -11.55
CA ILE A 177 17.48 11.73 -11.46
C ILE A 177 16.08 12.34 -11.39
N PHE A 178 15.87 13.37 -10.57
CA PHE A 178 14.57 13.98 -10.37
C PHE A 178 14.03 14.66 -11.65
N TYR A 179 14.82 15.56 -12.26
CA TYR A 179 14.38 16.23 -13.50
C TYR A 179 14.34 15.29 -14.70
N GLY A 180 15.24 14.31 -14.75
CA GLY A 180 15.16 13.23 -15.74
C GLY A 180 13.87 12.44 -15.61
N TYR A 181 13.44 12.12 -14.40
CA TYR A 181 12.18 11.45 -14.14
C TYR A 181 10.99 12.31 -14.58
N LEU A 182 10.93 13.60 -14.22
CA LEU A 182 9.87 14.50 -14.69
C LEU A 182 9.85 14.64 -16.22
N TYR A 183 11.02 14.67 -16.86
CA TYR A 183 11.14 14.69 -18.32
C TYR A 183 10.54 13.42 -18.96
N GLN A 184 10.90 12.24 -18.45
CA GLN A 184 10.35 10.98 -18.95
C GLN A 184 8.83 10.89 -18.72
N GLN A 185 8.33 11.34 -17.55
CA GLN A 185 6.89 11.41 -17.28
C GLN A 185 6.16 12.30 -18.27
N LYS A 186 6.67 13.50 -18.54
CA LYS A 186 6.07 14.43 -19.52
C LYS A 186 6.08 13.86 -20.91
N LYS A 187 7.20 13.21 -21.32
CA LYS A 187 7.38 12.62 -22.65
C LYS A 187 6.35 11.51 -22.94
N CYS A 188 6.03 10.67 -21.96
CA CYS A 188 5.08 9.56 -22.13
C CYS A 188 3.68 9.87 -21.56
N PHE A 189 3.42 11.08 -21.09
CA PHE A 189 2.21 11.44 -20.35
C PHE A 189 1.91 10.48 -19.19
N GLY A 190 2.96 10.11 -18.46
CA GLY A 190 2.88 9.17 -17.34
C GLY A 190 2.68 9.89 -16.01
N LEU A 191 1.76 9.37 -15.19
CA LEU A 191 1.48 9.86 -13.83
C LEU A 191 1.68 8.74 -12.82
N ASP A 192 2.49 8.97 -11.79
CA ASP A 192 2.56 8.06 -10.65
C ASP A 192 1.43 8.30 -9.64
N TYR A 193 1.36 7.49 -8.60
CA TYR A 193 0.28 7.56 -7.62
C TYR A 193 0.15 8.93 -6.94
N ASN A 194 1.28 9.58 -6.62
CA ASN A 194 1.28 10.93 -6.03
C ASN A 194 0.73 11.96 -7.02
N ASP A 195 1.09 11.82 -8.30
CA ASP A 195 0.63 12.74 -9.34
C ASP A 195 -0.88 12.68 -9.53
N LEU A 196 -1.49 11.49 -9.48
CA LEU A 196 -2.94 11.33 -9.65
C LEU A 196 -3.72 12.23 -8.69
N ILE A 197 -3.35 12.22 -7.40
CA ILE A 197 -4.04 13.03 -6.39
C ILE A 197 -3.67 14.51 -6.53
N LYS A 198 -2.39 14.83 -6.74
CA LYS A 198 -1.92 16.22 -6.85
C LYS A 198 -2.46 16.94 -8.09
N PHE A 199 -2.57 16.24 -9.22
CA PHE A 199 -3.17 16.80 -10.43
C PHE A 199 -4.67 17.03 -10.26
N SER A 200 -5.39 16.12 -9.59
CA SER A 200 -6.80 16.32 -9.25
C SER A 200 -6.99 17.52 -8.33
N LEU A 201 -6.16 17.67 -7.31
CA LEU A 201 -6.15 18.84 -6.43
C LEU A 201 -5.85 20.13 -7.21
N TYR A 202 -4.87 20.10 -8.12
CA TYR A 202 -4.57 21.25 -8.98
C TYR A 202 -5.77 21.68 -9.80
N ILE A 203 -6.46 20.73 -10.46
CA ILE A 203 -7.68 21.03 -11.24
C ILE A 203 -8.71 21.74 -10.36
N PHE A 204 -8.96 21.21 -9.15
CA PHE A 204 -9.96 21.77 -8.25
C PHE A 204 -9.54 23.12 -7.65
N GLN A 205 -8.24 23.39 -7.50
CA GLN A 205 -7.73 24.66 -6.99
C GLN A 205 -7.74 25.75 -8.06
N GLU A 206 -7.33 25.42 -9.28
CA GLU A 206 -7.15 26.39 -10.36
C GLU A 206 -8.43 26.58 -11.22
N ASN A 207 -9.38 25.62 -11.19
CA ASN A 207 -10.60 25.69 -12.00
C ASN A 207 -11.85 25.54 -11.13
N GLU A 208 -12.47 26.69 -10.83
CA GLU A 208 -13.68 26.75 -10.00
C GLU A 208 -14.88 26.05 -10.63
N GLU A 209 -15.04 26.13 -11.95
CA GLU A 209 -16.16 25.49 -12.66
C GLU A 209 -16.09 23.97 -12.53
N ILE A 210 -14.90 23.40 -12.74
CA ILE A 210 -14.70 21.95 -12.60
C ILE A 210 -14.86 21.54 -11.12
N ARG A 211 -14.30 22.32 -10.18
CA ARG A 211 -14.48 22.07 -8.75
C ARG A 211 -15.95 22.01 -8.38
N LEU A 212 -16.73 23.04 -8.76
CA LEU A 212 -18.17 23.10 -8.46
C LEU A 212 -18.94 21.97 -9.13
N LYS A 213 -18.60 21.59 -10.37
CA LYS A 213 -19.19 20.44 -11.05
C LYS A 213 -19.07 19.15 -10.22
N TRP A 214 -17.88 18.85 -9.72
CA TRP A 214 -17.64 17.65 -8.91
C TRP A 214 -18.24 17.74 -7.51
N GLN A 215 -18.14 18.90 -6.86
CA GLN A 215 -18.76 19.16 -5.56
C GLN A 215 -20.28 19.01 -5.58
N GLN A 216 -20.95 19.52 -6.62
CA GLN A 216 -22.41 19.41 -6.78
C GLN A 216 -22.84 17.98 -7.12
N ARG A 217 -22.04 17.25 -7.91
CA ARG A 217 -22.29 15.85 -8.25
C ARG A 217 -22.22 14.95 -7.03
N LEU A 218 -21.22 15.12 -6.18
CA LEU A 218 -20.96 14.24 -5.04
C LEU A 218 -21.73 14.69 -3.80
N GLU A 219 -23.02 14.31 -3.73
CA GLU A 219 -23.89 14.69 -2.60
C GLU A 219 -23.49 14.03 -1.29
N TYR A 220 -22.93 12.80 -1.34
CA TYR A 220 -22.50 12.03 -0.17
C TYR A 220 -21.10 11.46 -0.38
N ILE A 221 -20.24 11.71 0.58
CA ILE A 221 -18.87 11.17 0.60
C ILE A 221 -18.71 10.25 1.81
N MET A 222 -18.28 9.01 1.57
CA MET A 222 -18.06 8.02 2.61
C MET A 222 -16.65 7.46 2.49
N ILE A 223 -15.90 7.42 3.60
CA ILE A 223 -14.50 6.97 3.59
C ILE A 223 -14.30 5.89 4.64
N ASP A 224 -13.90 4.70 4.17
CA ASP A 224 -13.49 3.58 5.01
C ASP A 224 -12.00 3.68 5.38
N GLU A 225 -11.61 3.03 6.49
CA GLU A 225 -10.24 3.00 7.01
C GLU A 225 -9.60 4.40 7.12
N PHE A 226 -10.38 5.39 7.58
CA PHE A 226 -9.98 6.81 7.62
C PHE A 226 -8.71 7.08 8.42
N GLN A 227 -8.32 6.20 9.34
CA GLN A 227 -7.07 6.30 10.10
C GLN A 227 -5.81 6.12 9.24
N ASP A 228 -5.94 5.62 8.01
CA ASP A 228 -4.81 5.35 7.11
C ASP A 228 -4.63 6.40 5.99
N ILE A 229 -5.44 7.47 5.97
CA ILE A 229 -5.30 8.53 4.98
C ILE A 229 -4.07 9.42 5.26
N ASP A 230 -3.48 9.91 4.18
CA ASP A 230 -2.40 10.89 4.20
C ASP A 230 -2.91 12.33 4.02
N GLU A 231 -1.98 13.30 4.08
CA GLU A 231 -2.31 14.72 3.99
C GLU A 231 -2.95 15.11 2.65
N ILE A 232 -2.47 14.58 1.52
CA ILE A 232 -3.01 14.95 0.20
C ILE A 232 -4.40 14.33 -0.04
N GLN A 233 -4.64 13.13 0.48
CA GLN A 233 -5.96 12.51 0.45
C GLN A 233 -6.95 13.28 1.34
N TYR A 234 -6.48 13.75 2.50
CA TYR A 234 -7.27 14.57 3.39
C TYR A 234 -7.66 15.89 2.73
N GLN A 235 -6.72 16.60 2.10
CA GLN A 235 -7.00 17.84 1.35
C GLN A 235 -7.99 17.60 0.20
N LEU A 236 -7.87 16.50 -0.53
CA LEU A 236 -8.81 16.14 -1.59
C LEU A 236 -10.23 15.96 -1.04
N MET A 237 -10.36 15.26 0.06
CA MET A 237 -11.65 15.06 0.76
C MET A 237 -12.25 16.40 1.20
N GLU A 238 -11.46 17.30 1.82
CA GLU A 238 -11.92 18.62 2.24
C GLU A 238 -12.50 19.43 1.07
N VAL A 239 -11.77 19.46 -0.04
CA VAL A 239 -12.24 20.16 -1.25
C VAL A 239 -13.55 19.57 -1.76
N LEU A 240 -13.66 18.25 -1.84
CA LEU A 240 -14.85 17.60 -2.41
C LEU A 240 -16.10 17.76 -1.54
N CYS A 241 -15.97 17.71 -0.20
CA CYS A 241 -17.13 17.78 0.70
C CYS A 241 -17.64 19.21 0.98
N ASP A 242 -16.99 20.25 0.46
CA ASP A 242 -17.25 21.63 0.87
C ASP A 242 -18.62 22.18 0.43
N TYR A 243 -19.22 21.62 -0.60
CA TYR A 243 -20.53 22.09 -1.12
C TYR A 243 -21.71 21.50 -0.31
N HIS A 244 -21.88 20.18 -0.31
CA HIS A 244 -23.00 19.50 0.38
C HIS A 244 -22.76 19.29 1.86
N LYS A 245 -21.47 19.23 2.30
CA LYS A 245 -21.04 18.99 3.69
C LYS A 245 -21.54 17.69 4.29
N ASN A 246 -21.82 16.70 3.44
CA ASN A 246 -22.22 15.34 3.83
C ASN A 246 -21.02 14.40 3.76
N LEU A 247 -20.32 14.27 4.88
CA LEU A 247 -19.12 13.48 4.98
C LEU A 247 -19.25 12.44 6.11
N PHE A 248 -19.19 11.18 5.73
CA PHE A 248 -19.18 10.04 6.64
C PHE A 248 -17.81 9.39 6.65
N ILE A 249 -17.15 9.38 7.79
CA ILE A 249 -15.87 8.71 7.95
C ILE A 249 -16.00 7.56 8.95
N VAL A 250 -15.36 6.44 8.64
CA VAL A 250 -15.26 5.31 9.57
C VAL A 250 -13.82 4.83 9.67
N GLY A 251 -13.37 4.58 10.90
CA GLY A 251 -12.01 4.13 11.15
C GLY A 251 -11.79 3.60 12.55
N ASP A 252 -10.65 2.95 12.72
CA ASP A 252 -10.16 2.46 14.00
C ASP A 252 -8.78 3.06 14.30
N PRO A 253 -8.68 4.02 15.22
CA PRO A 253 -7.39 4.64 15.55
C PRO A 253 -6.36 3.64 16.11
N ASP A 254 -6.82 2.49 16.65
CA ASP A 254 -5.96 1.42 17.14
C ASP A 254 -5.44 0.50 16.02
N GLN A 255 -5.85 0.72 14.77
CA GLN A 255 -5.38 -0.01 13.57
C GLN A 255 -4.58 0.87 12.61
N THR A 256 -4.10 2.03 13.03
CA THR A 256 -3.18 2.88 12.24
C THR A 256 -1.79 2.25 12.22
N ILE A 257 -1.38 1.71 11.06
CA ILE A 257 -0.12 0.97 10.87
C ILE A 257 0.65 1.39 9.60
N TYR A 258 0.29 2.52 8.99
CA TYR A 258 0.89 3.03 7.75
C TYR A 258 1.44 4.46 7.91
N THR A 259 1.89 4.87 9.10
CA THR A 259 2.46 6.22 9.32
C THR A 259 3.74 6.41 8.52
N TRP A 260 4.49 5.35 8.25
CA TRP A 260 5.65 5.36 7.36
C TRP A 260 5.30 5.67 5.88
N ARG A 261 4.02 5.57 5.48
CA ARG A 261 3.47 6.02 4.19
C ARG A 261 2.83 7.41 4.26
N GLY A 262 2.94 8.11 5.38
CA GLY A 262 2.33 9.43 5.57
C GLY A 262 0.94 9.41 6.20
N ALA A 263 0.39 8.25 6.55
CA ALA A 263 -0.89 8.17 7.26
C ALA A 263 -0.81 8.88 8.62
N SER A 264 -1.88 9.58 8.98
CA SER A 264 -1.95 10.29 10.25
C SER A 264 -3.27 10.04 10.98
N VAL A 265 -3.17 9.36 12.11
CA VAL A 265 -4.32 9.13 12.99
C VAL A 265 -4.95 10.43 13.49
N LYS A 266 -4.21 11.55 13.48
CA LYS A 266 -4.69 12.86 13.93
C LYS A 266 -5.92 13.33 13.16
N TYR A 267 -6.02 13.04 11.86
CA TYR A 267 -7.19 13.38 11.06
C TYR A 267 -8.47 12.74 11.59
N LEU A 268 -8.40 11.50 12.08
CA LEU A 268 -9.54 10.84 12.70
C LEU A 268 -9.80 11.35 14.14
N LEU A 269 -8.73 11.57 14.94
CA LEU A 269 -8.84 11.98 16.33
C LEU A 269 -9.36 13.42 16.46
N ASP A 270 -8.84 14.33 15.63
CA ASP A 270 -9.12 15.77 15.69
C ASP A 270 -10.26 16.19 14.74
N PHE A 271 -10.98 15.25 14.16
CA PHE A 271 -12.03 15.51 13.16
C PHE A 271 -13.10 16.49 13.66
N ASP A 272 -13.53 16.36 14.92
CA ASP A 272 -14.49 17.25 15.59
C ASP A 272 -13.94 18.63 15.94
N LYS A 273 -12.62 18.83 15.86
CA LYS A 273 -12.00 20.16 16.00
C LYS A 273 -11.94 20.91 14.65
N GLN A 274 -11.97 20.17 13.55
CA GLN A 274 -11.82 20.73 12.21
C GLN A 274 -13.17 20.96 11.53
N PHE A 275 -14.16 20.09 11.81
CA PHE A 275 -15.51 20.21 11.24
C PHE A 275 -16.54 20.58 12.31
N PRO A 276 -17.54 21.43 11.99
CA PRO A 276 -18.57 21.83 12.93
C PRO A 276 -19.63 20.74 13.12
N ASN A 277 -20.19 20.65 14.32
CA ASN A 277 -21.33 19.79 14.62
C ASN A 277 -21.15 18.30 14.25
N VAL A 278 -19.96 17.77 14.45
CA VAL A 278 -19.67 16.38 14.16
C VAL A 278 -20.46 15.44 15.07
N GLN A 279 -21.23 14.54 14.46
CA GLN A 279 -21.84 13.42 15.16
C GLN A 279 -20.83 12.26 15.28
N THR A 280 -20.43 11.91 16.51
CA THR A 280 -19.53 10.77 16.73
C THR A 280 -20.32 9.54 17.21
N ILE A 281 -20.14 8.42 16.52
CA ILE A 281 -20.78 7.15 16.81
C ILE A 281 -19.70 6.12 17.15
N PHE A 282 -19.91 5.34 18.23
CA PHE A 282 -18.98 4.30 18.66
C PHE A 282 -19.56 2.92 18.31
N MET A 283 -18.87 2.15 17.45
CA MET A 283 -19.18 0.77 17.11
C MET A 283 -18.13 -0.16 17.71
N LEU A 284 -18.36 -0.60 18.95
CA LEU A 284 -17.38 -1.35 19.75
C LEU A 284 -17.68 -2.85 19.88
N LYS A 285 -18.87 -3.30 19.51
CA LYS A 285 -19.29 -4.70 19.56
C LYS A 285 -18.53 -5.52 18.52
N ASN A 286 -17.71 -6.48 18.95
CA ASN A 286 -16.94 -7.36 18.07
C ASN A 286 -17.73 -8.64 17.79
N TYR A 287 -17.96 -8.92 16.51
CA TYR A 287 -18.68 -10.10 16.01
C TYR A 287 -17.75 -11.15 15.39
N ARG A 288 -16.44 -10.93 15.41
CA ARG A 288 -15.42 -11.76 14.76
C ARG A 288 -14.78 -12.75 15.71
N SER A 289 -14.21 -12.24 16.80
CA SER A 289 -13.25 -12.98 17.62
C SER A 289 -13.88 -13.50 18.90
N SER A 290 -13.31 -14.59 19.43
CA SER A 290 -13.68 -15.13 20.73
C SER A 290 -13.43 -14.11 21.85
N PRO A 291 -14.17 -14.20 22.98
CA PRO A 291 -13.98 -13.31 24.13
C PRO A 291 -12.53 -13.28 24.64
N GLN A 292 -11.85 -14.42 24.64
CA GLN A 292 -10.47 -14.56 25.11
C GLN A 292 -9.48 -13.78 24.25
N ILE A 293 -9.66 -13.82 22.90
CA ILE A 293 -8.84 -13.03 21.98
C ILE A 293 -9.07 -11.53 22.22
N ILE A 294 -10.33 -11.13 22.39
CA ILE A 294 -10.68 -9.71 22.64
C ILE A 294 -10.09 -9.21 23.95
N GLN A 295 -10.12 -10.01 25.03
CA GLN A 295 -9.49 -9.67 26.30
C GLN A 295 -7.98 -9.48 26.14
N THR A 296 -7.31 -10.41 25.44
CA THR A 296 -5.87 -10.32 25.12
C THR A 296 -5.56 -9.03 24.33
N ALA A 297 -6.34 -8.75 23.30
CA ALA A 297 -6.13 -7.58 22.44
C ALA A 297 -6.39 -6.25 23.18
N ASN A 298 -7.46 -6.17 24.01
CA ASN A 298 -7.75 -5.00 24.83
C ASN A 298 -6.63 -4.75 25.84
N SER A 299 -6.14 -5.79 26.54
CA SER A 299 -5.04 -5.69 27.50
C SER A 299 -3.77 -5.12 26.86
N LEU A 300 -3.42 -5.62 25.66
CA LEU A 300 -2.27 -5.11 24.89
C LEU A 300 -2.43 -3.61 24.57
N ILE A 301 -3.54 -3.25 23.93
CA ILE A 301 -3.66 -1.91 23.32
C ILE A 301 -3.88 -0.80 24.35
N GLN A 302 -4.36 -1.13 25.56
CA GLN A 302 -4.51 -0.18 26.67
C GLN A 302 -3.18 0.44 27.12
N LYS A 303 -2.03 -0.16 26.79
CA LYS A 303 -0.70 0.40 27.09
C LYS A 303 -0.34 1.62 26.21
N ASN A 304 -1.02 1.84 25.09
CA ASN A 304 -0.85 3.05 24.28
C ASN A 304 -1.49 4.26 24.98
N LYS A 305 -0.79 5.39 24.99
CA LYS A 305 -1.24 6.65 25.60
C LYS A 305 -2.03 7.52 24.62
N ASN A 306 -1.57 7.58 23.36
CA ASN A 306 -2.16 8.41 22.32
C ASN A 306 -3.28 7.64 21.58
N ARG A 307 -4.44 7.47 22.25
CA ARG A 307 -5.61 6.77 21.70
C ARG A 307 -6.93 7.29 22.25
N ILE A 308 -8.02 7.06 21.55
CA ILE A 308 -9.36 7.16 22.12
C ILE A 308 -9.55 5.94 23.05
N LYS A 309 -9.81 6.20 24.33
CA LYS A 309 -10.08 5.12 25.31
C LYS A 309 -11.37 4.41 24.93
N LYS A 310 -11.23 3.20 24.47
CA LYS A 310 -12.32 2.30 24.08
C LYS A 310 -11.87 0.85 24.26
N ASP A 311 -12.80 -0.01 24.60
CA ASP A 311 -12.56 -1.45 24.68
C ASP A 311 -13.53 -2.17 23.73
N LEU A 312 -13.01 -3.18 23.05
CA LEU A 312 -13.83 -4.06 22.22
C LEU A 312 -14.74 -4.91 23.13
N ILE A 313 -15.99 -5.03 22.74
CA ILE A 313 -17.01 -5.80 23.49
C ILE A 313 -17.30 -7.08 22.71
N PRO A 314 -16.93 -8.26 23.21
CA PRO A 314 -17.22 -9.51 22.52
C PRO A 314 -18.73 -9.80 22.53
N VAL A 315 -19.27 -10.19 21.36
CA VAL A 315 -20.68 -10.60 21.21
C VAL A 315 -20.84 -12.11 21.19
N ILE A 316 -19.80 -12.83 20.75
CA ILE A 316 -19.81 -14.29 20.68
C ILE A 316 -19.73 -14.86 22.10
N SER A 317 -20.65 -15.78 22.46
CA SER A 317 -20.64 -16.39 23.80
C SER A 317 -19.62 -17.52 23.88
N GLU A 318 -18.98 -17.66 25.05
CA GLU A 318 -17.93 -18.66 25.31
C GLU A 318 -18.36 -20.11 25.09
N ASN A 319 -19.61 -20.41 25.28
CA ASN A 319 -20.12 -21.80 25.31
C ASN A 319 -20.42 -22.41 23.92
N LYS A 320 -20.10 -21.73 22.84
CA LYS A 320 -20.52 -22.17 21.49
C LYS A 320 -19.47 -22.87 20.63
N ASN A 321 -18.18 -22.86 21.05
CA ASN A 321 -17.13 -23.43 20.21
C ASN A 321 -16.03 -24.10 21.06
N PRO A 322 -15.71 -25.39 20.82
CA PRO A 322 -14.69 -26.12 21.58
C PRO A 322 -13.27 -25.58 21.41
N PHE A 323 -13.04 -24.76 20.37
CA PHE A 323 -11.73 -24.13 20.12
C PHE A 323 -11.52 -22.83 20.91
N PHE A 324 -12.55 -22.29 21.58
CA PHE A 324 -12.40 -21.09 22.39
C PHE A 324 -11.60 -21.39 23.66
N ALA A 325 -10.41 -20.81 23.74
CA ALA A 325 -9.51 -20.95 24.88
C ALA A 325 -8.67 -19.69 25.01
N LYS A 326 -7.97 -19.54 26.15
CA LYS A 326 -7.00 -18.49 26.37
C LYS A 326 -5.99 -18.45 25.22
N THR A 327 -5.44 -17.27 24.94
CA THR A 327 -4.36 -17.10 23.98
C THR A 327 -3.16 -17.96 24.37
N VAL A 328 -2.73 -18.82 23.47
CA VAL A 328 -1.58 -19.70 23.73
C VAL A 328 -0.29 -18.90 23.59
N TYR A 329 0.56 -19.00 24.60
CA TYR A 329 1.92 -18.49 24.54
C TYR A 329 2.91 -19.64 24.61
N PHE A 330 3.85 -19.69 23.63
CA PHE A 330 4.89 -20.69 23.58
C PHE A 330 6.28 -20.05 23.54
N HIS A 331 7.07 -20.36 24.56
CA HIS A 331 8.47 -19.98 24.67
C HIS A 331 9.35 -21.13 24.21
N ALA A 332 10.08 -20.94 23.11
CA ALA A 332 10.98 -21.91 22.52
C ALA A 332 12.45 -21.62 22.90
N LYS A 333 13.27 -22.65 22.99
CA LYS A 333 14.72 -22.51 23.21
C LYS A 333 15.50 -22.21 21.94
N SER A 334 14.86 -22.37 20.75
CA SER A 334 15.48 -22.08 19.47
C SER A 334 14.41 -21.77 18.42
N ALA A 335 14.78 -21.06 17.34
CA ALA A 335 13.89 -20.80 16.20
C ALA A 335 13.35 -22.09 15.55
N THR A 336 14.17 -23.16 15.53
CA THR A 336 13.73 -24.47 15.03
C THR A 336 12.65 -25.07 15.94
N GLN A 337 12.77 -24.95 17.27
CA GLN A 337 11.76 -25.45 18.20
C GLN A 337 10.47 -24.64 18.10
N GLU A 338 10.54 -23.32 17.90
CA GLU A 338 9.39 -22.47 17.61
C GLU A 338 8.66 -22.95 16.35
N ALA A 339 9.43 -23.15 15.26
CA ALA A 339 8.91 -23.63 13.98
C ALA A 339 8.26 -25.03 14.10
N GLN A 340 8.87 -25.95 14.85
CA GLN A 340 8.29 -27.28 15.13
C GLN A 340 6.97 -27.18 15.87
N PHE A 341 6.89 -26.35 16.91
CA PHE A 341 5.63 -26.13 17.64
C PHE A 341 4.53 -25.60 16.73
N ILE A 342 4.83 -24.60 15.90
CA ILE A 342 3.85 -24.05 14.94
C ILE A 342 3.38 -25.13 13.98
N ALA A 343 4.30 -25.90 13.41
CA ALA A 343 3.99 -26.97 12.46
C ALA A 343 3.15 -28.09 13.11
N ASP A 344 3.51 -28.52 14.34
CA ASP A 344 2.77 -29.55 15.09
C ASP A 344 1.35 -29.11 15.42
N GLU A 345 1.16 -27.86 15.84
CA GLU A 345 -0.18 -27.34 16.13
C GLU A 345 -1.01 -27.18 14.83
N CYS A 346 -0.41 -26.73 13.71
CA CYS A 346 -1.07 -26.70 12.42
C CYS A 346 -1.51 -28.10 11.99
N GLN A 347 -0.63 -29.10 12.13
CA GLN A 347 -0.95 -30.50 11.79
C GLN A 347 -2.09 -31.05 12.65
N LYS A 348 -2.06 -30.83 13.97
CA LYS A 348 -3.16 -31.21 14.87
C LYS A 348 -4.49 -30.55 14.49
N LEU A 349 -4.47 -29.29 14.11
CA LEU A 349 -5.69 -28.61 13.63
C LEU A 349 -6.20 -29.26 12.36
N MET A 350 -5.32 -29.56 11.39
CA MET A 350 -5.71 -30.22 10.15
C MET A 350 -6.22 -31.65 10.36
N GLU A 351 -5.62 -32.40 11.26
CA GLU A 351 -6.09 -33.74 11.68
C GLU A 351 -7.48 -33.68 12.32
N ASN A 352 -7.82 -32.56 13.01
CA ASN A 352 -9.16 -32.31 13.54
C ASN A 352 -10.14 -31.71 12.50
N GLY A 353 -9.80 -31.76 11.21
CA GLY A 353 -10.68 -31.37 10.10
C GLY A 353 -10.65 -29.87 9.76
N VAL A 354 -9.71 -29.10 10.29
CA VAL A 354 -9.53 -27.70 9.92
C VAL A 354 -8.77 -27.63 8.58
N SER A 355 -9.33 -26.97 7.59
CA SER A 355 -8.64 -26.77 6.31
C SER A 355 -7.48 -25.76 6.46
N GLY A 356 -6.35 -26.00 5.75
CA GLY A 356 -5.14 -25.17 5.84
C GLY A 356 -5.38 -23.69 5.55
N ASP A 357 -6.31 -23.37 4.65
CA ASP A 357 -6.70 -21.98 4.34
C ASP A 357 -7.35 -21.22 5.52
N LYS A 358 -7.75 -21.93 6.59
CA LYS A 358 -8.27 -21.37 7.84
C LYS A 358 -7.18 -21.07 8.88
N ILE A 359 -5.94 -21.37 8.56
CA ILE A 359 -4.80 -21.19 9.44
C ILE A 359 -3.87 -20.13 8.83
N ALA A 360 -3.46 -19.15 9.63
CA ALA A 360 -2.47 -18.15 9.23
C ALA A 360 -1.29 -18.10 10.20
N VAL A 361 -0.09 -18.03 9.65
CA VAL A 361 1.15 -17.75 10.37
C VAL A 361 1.61 -16.35 9.99
N LEU A 362 1.51 -15.44 10.94
CA LEU A 362 1.82 -14.03 10.76
C LEU A 362 3.18 -13.70 11.39
N PHE A 363 3.93 -12.85 10.72
CA PHE A 363 5.23 -12.40 11.21
C PHE A 363 5.46 -10.91 10.88
N ARG A 364 6.37 -10.28 11.63
CA ARG A 364 6.70 -8.86 11.43
C ARG A 364 7.46 -8.62 10.13
N ALA A 365 8.33 -9.54 9.75
CA ALA A 365 9.19 -9.43 8.56
C ALA A 365 9.46 -10.82 7.98
N HIS A 366 9.67 -10.89 6.67
CA HIS A 366 9.81 -12.15 5.90
C HIS A 366 10.95 -13.05 6.38
N TYR A 367 12.08 -12.49 6.82
CA TYR A 367 13.20 -13.32 7.29
C TYR A 367 12.85 -14.26 8.46
N ILE A 368 11.73 -13.96 9.18
CA ILE A 368 11.24 -14.80 10.29
C ILE A 368 10.64 -16.11 9.75
N SER A 369 10.06 -16.11 8.55
CA SER A 369 9.38 -17.29 7.99
C SER A 369 10.34 -18.43 7.63
N ARG A 370 11.63 -18.15 7.39
CA ARG A 370 12.59 -19.14 6.87
C ARG A 370 12.64 -20.44 7.68
N SER A 371 12.85 -20.35 8.99
CA SER A 371 12.91 -21.54 9.85
C SER A 371 11.58 -22.31 9.89
N ILE A 372 10.45 -21.57 9.76
CA ILE A 372 9.12 -22.16 9.73
C ILE A 372 8.90 -22.89 8.40
N GLU A 373 9.29 -22.27 7.28
CA GLU A 373 9.23 -22.88 5.95
C GLU A 373 10.05 -24.17 5.85
N GLU A 374 11.28 -24.18 6.40
CA GLU A 374 12.16 -25.36 6.45
C GLU A 374 11.44 -26.54 7.16
N VAL A 375 10.84 -26.30 8.33
CA VAL A 375 10.14 -27.34 9.09
C VAL A 375 8.84 -27.78 8.40
N PHE A 376 8.09 -26.85 7.78
CA PHE A 376 6.89 -27.19 7.02
C PHE A 376 7.20 -28.07 5.81
N GLN A 377 8.31 -27.82 5.11
CA GLN A 377 8.80 -28.67 4.01
C GLN A 377 9.20 -30.06 4.50
N GLU A 378 9.95 -30.17 5.61
CA GLU A 378 10.32 -31.44 6.22
C GLU A 378 9.08 -32.28 6.59
N LYS A 379 8.05 -31.63 7.17
CA LYS A 379 6.80 -32.29 7.58
C LYS A 379 5.79 -32.46 6.44
N LYS A 380 6.10 -31.97 5.23
CA LYS A 380 5.23 -32.00 4.05
C LYS A 380 3.87 -31.30 4.30
N ILE A 381 3.88 -30.19 5.05
CA ILE A 381 2.71 -29.35 5.26
C ILE A 381 2.70 -28.27 4.16
N ASP A 382 1.65 -28.27 3.35
CA ASP A 382 1.51 -27.28 2.29
C ASP A 382 1.23 -25.88 2.85
N TYR A 383 1.95 -24.88 2.35
CA TYR A 383 1.74 -23.48 2.70
C TYR A 383 1.78 -22.57 1.47
N THR A 384 1.23 -21.39 1.62
CA THR A 384 1.31 -20.28 0.64
C THR A 384 1.98 -19.10 1.32
N LEU A 385 3.11 -18.65 0.79
CA LEU A 385 3.79 -17.45 1.26
C LEU A 385 3.26 -16.25 0.48
N PHE A 386 2.54 -15.37 1.19
CA PHE A 386 2.08 -14.10 0.63
C PHE A 386 3.23 -13.08 0.66
N SER A 387 4.17 -13.19 -0.26
CA SER A 387 5.30 -12.27 -0.44
C SER A 387 6.21 -12.61 -1.61
N GLY A 388 5.73 -13.40 -2.57
CA GLY A 388 6.37 -13.50 -3.87
C GLY A 388 6.25 -12.18 -4.65
N LEU A 389 6.89 -12.08 -5.83
CA LEU A 389 6.60 -10.99 -6.77
C LEU A 389 5.08 -10.92 -6.97
N PRO A 390 4.45 -9.74 -6.81
CA PRO A 390 3.03 -9.57 -7.05
C PRO A 390 2.62 -10.18 -8.38
N PHE A 391 1.41 -10.69 -8.47
CA PHE A 391 0.93 -11.28 -9.72
C PHE A 391 1.18 -10.36 -10.92
N PHE A 392 0.80 -9.08 -10.78
CA PHE A 392 0.98 -8.08 -11.84
C PHE A 392 2.43 -7.59 -12.02
N GLU A 393 3.36 -7.96 -11.13
CA GLU A 393 4.79 -7.67 -11.24
C GLU A 393 5.58 -8.81 -11.91
N ARG A 394 4.97 -9.97 -12.14
CA ARG A 394 5.60 -11.11 -12.81
C ARG A 394 5.94 -10.77 -14.25
N ILE A 395 7.09 -11.25 -14.72
CA ILE A 395 7.63 -10.90 -16.04
C ILE A 395 6.62 -11.17 -17.15
N GLU A 396 6.02 -12.37 -17.18
CA GLU A 396 5.06 -12.78 -18.19
C GLU A 396 3.77 -11.95 -18.19
N ILE A 397 3.36 -11.48 -17.01
CA ILE A 397 2.19 -10.62 -16.87
C ILE A 397 2.51 -9.21 -17.36
N LYS A 398 3.65 -8.66 -16.96
CA LYS A 398 4.13 -7.34 -17.42
C LYS A 398 4.35 -7.30 -18.93
N ASP A 399 4.94 -8.35 -19.50
CA ASP A 399 5.12 -8.43 -20.95
C ASP A 399 3.77 -8.43 -21.69
N SER A 400 2.81 -9.22 -21.16
CA SER A 400 1.46 -9.30 -21.72
C SER A 400 0.70 -7.97 -21.62
N LEU A 401 0.78 -7.30 -20.46
CA LEU A 401 0.20 -5.98 -20.29
C LEU A 401 0.87 -4.93 -21.18
N SER A 402 2.19 -5.04 -21.39
CA SER A 402 2.90 -4.14 -22.33
C SER A 402 2.46 -4.33 -23.77
N TYR A 403 2.08 -5.54 -24.19
CA TYR A 403 1.44 -5.75 -25.49
C TYR A 403 0.09 -5.02 -25.58
N LEU A 404 -0.76 -5.12 -24.56
CA LEU A 404 -2.03 -4.40 -24.50
C LEU A 404 -1.82 -2.86 -24.47
N ARG A 405 -0.85 -2.38 -23.71
CA ARG A 405 -0.48 -0.95 -23.67
C ARG A 405 0.01 -0.45 -25.02
N MET A 406 0.79 -1.25 -25.75
CA MET A 406 1.23 -0.89 -27.11
C MET A 406 0.06 -0.71 -28.05
N ILE A 407 -1.00 -1.49 -27.91
CA ILE A 407 -2.19 -1.34 -28.75
C ILE A 407 -2.96 -0.07 -28.40
N ALA A 408 -3.15 0.21 -27.10
CA ALA A 408 -3.89 1.38 -26.63
C ALA A 408 -3.09 2.69 -26.79
N PHE A 409 -1.81 2.69 -26.40
CA PHE A 409 -1.04 3.92 -26.17
C PHE A 409 0.17 4.10 -27.07
N LYS A 410 0.74 3.02 -27.62
CA LYS A 410 1.99 3.02 -28.43
C LYS A 410 3.16 3.69 -27.69
N ASP A 411 3.22 3.53 -26.34
CA ASP A 411 4.22 4.16 -25.49
C ASP A 411 5.61 3.51 -25.62
N ASP A 412 6.65 4.33 -25.45
CA ASP A 412 8.04 3.90 -25.61
C ASP A 412 8.49 2.88 -24.55
N LEU A 413 7.93 2.92 -23.33
CA LEU A 413 8.26 1.96 -22.27
C LEU A 413 7.78 0.56 -22.63
N SER A 414 6.53 0.45 -23.07
CA SER A 414 5.96 -0.81 -23.54
C SER A 414 6.65 -1.30 -24.81
N PHE A 415 7.00 -0.38 -25.73
CA PHE A 415 7.78 -0.70 -26.92
C PHE A 415 9.12 -1.35 -26.56
N LEU A 416 9.92 -0.69 -25.73
CA LEU A 416 11.24 -1.20 -25.32
C LEU A 416 11.17 -2.56 -24.64
N ARG A 417 10.09 -2.79 -23.88
CA ARG A 417 9.88 -4.05 -23.18
C ARG A 417 9.61 -5.21 -24.13
N ILE A 418 8.75 -5.03 -25.13
CA ILE A 418 8.24 -6.14 -25.93
C ILE A 418 8.76 -6.21 -27.37
N VAL A 419 9.42 -5.18 -27.88
CA VAL A 419 9.85 -5.14 -29.30
C VAL A 419 10.71 -6.35 -29.70
N ASN A 420 11.48 -6.91 -28.77
CA ASN A 420 12.32 -8.10 -28.99
C ASN A 420 11.91 -9.32 -28.11
N VAL A 421 10.70 -9.33 -27.58
CA VAL A 421 10.12 -10.43 -26.78
C VAL A 421 8.76 -10.83 -27.38
N PRO A 422 8.65 -11.99 -28.07
CA PRO A 422 9.69 -12.96 -28.44
C PRO A 422 10.79 -12.36 -29.32
N LYS A 423 11.91 -13.10 -29.42
CA LYS A 423 13.10 -12.63 -30.16
C LYS A 423 12.78 -12.30 -31.62
N ARG A 424 12.96 -11.02 -31.99
CA ARG A 424 12.71 -10.48 -33.37
C ARG A 424 13.95 -9.92 -34.05
N ASN A 425 15.12 -10.17 -33.46
CA ASN A 425 16.39 -9.59 -33.92
C ASN A 425 16.42 -8.05 -33.83
N ILE A 426 15.63 -7.44 -32.94
CA ILE A 426 15.66 -5.99 -32.67
C ILE A 426 16.39 -5.79 -31.34
N GLY A 427 17.73 -5.96 -31.39
CA GLY A 427 18.60 -5.81 -30.22
C GLY A 427 19.08 -4.38 -30.06
N GLU A 428 19.95 -4.18 -29.07
CA GLU A 428 20.43 -2.91 -28.53
C GLU A 428 20.91 -1.92 -29.63
N ARG A 429 21.70 -2.40 -30.63
CA ARG A 429 22.18 -1.56 -31.74
C ARG A 429 21.03 -0.92 -32.56
N ARG A 430 19.93 -1.66 -32.75
CA ARG A 430 18.76 -1.18 -33.50
C ARG A 430 17.90 -0.24 -32.64
N ILE A 431 17.81 -0.53 -31.37
CA ILE A 431 17.13 0.34 -30.41
C ILE A 431 17.86 1.67 -30.28
N LEU A 432 19.20 1.65 -30.23
CA LEU A 432 20.00 2.87 -30.22
C LEU A 432 19.75 3.72 -31.47
N PHE A 433 19.76 3.10 -32.66
CA PHE A 433 19.43 3.79 -33.89
C PHE A 433 18.04 4.47 -33.85
N LEU A 434 17.03 3.79 -33.30
CA LEU A 434 15.70 4.38 -33.15
C LEU A 434 15.69 5.53 -32.15
N LYS A 435 16.41 5.42 -31.04
CA LYS A 435 16.56 6.51 -30.04
C LYS A 435 17.20 7.74 -30.67
N GLU A 436 18.31 7.58 -31.38
CA GLU A 436 18.98 8.66 -32.13
C GLU A 436 18.07 9.29 -33.19
N TYR A 437 17.28 8.48 -33.87
CA TYR A 437 16.31 8.99 -34.84
C TYR A 437 15.24 9.87 -34.19
N VAL A 438 14.67 9.41 -33.08
CA VAL A 438 13.66 10.16 -32.29
C VAL A 438 14.24 11.45 -31.71
N GLU A 439 15.48 11.45 -31.23
CA GLU A 439 16.15 12.66 -30.73
C GLU A 439 16.28 13.74 -31.83
N ASN A 440 16.53 13.34 -33.06
CA ASN A 440 16.73 14.27 -34.18
C ASN A 440 15.41 14.70 -34.87
N HIS A 441 14.36 13.90 -34.81
CA HIS A 441 13.15 14.13 -35.63
C HIS A 441 11.86 14.20 -34.78
N GLY A 442 11.93 13.88 -33.47
CA GLY A 442 10.76 13.73 -32.60
C GLY A 442 9.94 12.45 -32.87
N GLY A 443 8.83 12.30 -32.17
CA GLY A 443 7.92 11.17 -32.27
C GLY A 443 8.22 10.03 -31.28
N SER A 444 7.53 8.88 -31.46
CA SER A 444 7.74 7.69 -30.63
C SER A 444 8.74 6.71 -31.27
N LEU A 445 9.30 5.81 -30.46
CA LEU A 445 10.17 4.73 -30.97
C LEU A 445 9.44 3.81 -31.95
N PHE A 446 8.13 3.61 -31.77
CA PHE A 446 7.30 2.84 -32.68
C PHE A 446 7.15 3.53 -34.05
N ASP A 447 6.90 4.84 -34.04
CA ASP A 447 6.83 5.63 -35.30
C ASP A 447 8.19 5.67 -36.00
N ALA A 448 9.28 5.84 -35.25
CA ALA A 448 10.63 5.76 -35.78
C ALA A 448 10.92 4.40 -36.44
N LEU A 449 10.50 3.29 -35.81
CA LEU A 449 10.64 1.95 -36.38
C LEU A 449 9.85 1.84 -37.71
N LYS A 450 8.63 2.36 -37.73
CA LYS A 450 7.76 2.34 -38.91
C LYS A 450 8.33 3.17 -40.05
N LEU A 451 8.82 4.37 -39.78
CA LEU A 451 9.39 5.26 -40.76
C LEU A 451 10.73 4.74 -41.37
N ASN A 452 11.46 3.95 -40.58
CA ASN A 452 12.76 3.42 -40.99
C ASN A 452 12.74 1.93 -41.29
N ILE A 453 11.58 1.33 -41.58
CA ILE A 453 11.46 -0.13 -41.76
C ILE A 453 12.26 -0.62 -42.97
N ASP A 454 12.39 0.20 -44.00
CA ASP A 454 13.14 -0.10 -45.22
C ASP A 454 14.66 0.12 -45.07
N ASN A 455 15.13 0.62 -43.93
CA ASN A 455 16.55 0.78 -43.69
C ASN A 455 17.23 -0.60 -43.53
N GLU A 456 18.42 -0.74 -44.13
CA GLU A 456 19.20 -1.98 -44.13
C GLU A 456 19.42 -2.57 -42.71
N ILE A 457 19.44 -1.74 -41.70
CA ILE A 457 19.59 -2.16 -40.30
C ILE A 457 18.47 -3.09 -39.83
N PHE A 458 17.28 -3.03 -40.45
CA PHE A 458 16.11 -3.85 -40.15
C PHE A 458 15.88 -5.01 -41.12
N SER A 459 16.68 -5.16 -42.18
CA SER A 459 16.48 -6.13 -43.28
C SER A 459 16.36 -7.59 -42.81
N ASN A 460 17.06 -7.98 -41.71
CA ASN A 460 17.05 -9.34 -41.17
C ASN A 460 16.33 -9.42 -39.82
N THR A 461 15.23 -8.68 -39.69
CA THR A 461 14.45 -8.64 -38.44
C THR A 461 12.99 -9.02 -38.71
N GLN A 462 12.24 -9.26 -37.62
CA GLN A 462 10.79 -9.39 -37.68
C GLN A 462 10.06 -8.07 -37.37
N ALA A 463 10.72 -6.92 -37.62
CA ALA A 463 10.17 -5.59 -37.35
C ALA A 463 8.86 -5.34 -38.09
N GLN A 464 8.80 -5.72 -39.39
CA GLN A 464 7.60 -5.59 -40.23
C GLN A 464 6.40 -6.36 -39.62
N SER A 465 6.63 -7.59 -39.14
CA SER A 465 5.58 -8.39 -38.51
C SER A 465 5.10 -7.78 -37.18
N PHE A 466 6.01 -7.17 -36.42
CA PHE A 466 5.67 -6.48 -35.18
C PHE A 466 4.86 -5.21 -35.45
N ILE A 467 5.26 -4.39 -36.40
CA ILE A 467 4.50 -3.20 -36.82
C ILE A 467 3.08 -3.59 -37.23
N LYS A 468 2.98 -4.60 -38.15
CA LYS A 468 1.69 -5.09 -38.60
C LYS A 468 0.80 -5.57 -37.45
N LEU A 469 1.35 -6.36 -36.52
CA LEU A 469 0.64 -6.85 -35.36
C LEU A 469 0.01 -5.68 -34.56
N ILE A 470 0.81 -4.68 -34.21
CA ILE A 470 0.33 -3.54 -33.39
C ILE A 470 -0.70 -2.72 -34.18
N GLU A 471 -0.46 -2.43 -35.47
CA GLU A 471 -1.38 -1.63 -36.27
C GLU A 471 -2.71 -2.32 -36.54
N ASP A 472 -2.71 -3.62 -36.81
CA ASP A 472 -3.93 -4.38 -37.09
C ASP A 472 -4.84 -4.41 -35.85
N TYR A 473 -4.29 -4.68 -34.67
CA TYR A 473 -5.09 -4.66 -33.43
C TYR A 473 -5.45 -3.24 -32.97
N ASN A 474 -4.61 -2.24 -33.17
CA ASN A 474 -4.94 -0.85 -32.86
C ASN A 474 -6.15 -0.32 -33.65
N LYS A 475 -6.45 -0.86 -34.84
CA LYS A 475 -7.63 -0.50 -35.64
C LYS A 475 -8.92 -1.19 -35.17
N THR A 476 -8.83 -2.29 -34.45
CA THR A 476 -9.97 -3.17 -34.18
C THR A 476 -10.28 -3.36 -32.72
N TYR A 477 -9.37 -3.03 -31.79
CA TYR A 477 -9.50 -3.35 -30.37
C TYR A 477 -10.73 -2.73 -29.69
N GLU A 478 -11.16 -1.53 -30.12
CA GLU A 478 -12.35 -0.87 -29.56
C GLU A 478 -13.65 -1.66 -29.78
N ASN A 479 -13.66 -2.54 -30.79
CA ASN A 479 -14.82 -3.37 -31.13
C ASN A 479 -14.67 -4.83 -30.63
N MET A 480 -13.66 -5.11 -29.82
CA MET A 480 -13.38 -6.45 -29.29
C MET A 480 -13.52 -6.46 -27.77
N GLN A 481 -13.92 -7.58 -27.20
CA GLN A 481 -13.76 -7.82 -25.77
C GLN A 481 -12.26 -7.90 -25.43
N ILE A 482 -11.87 -7.36 -24.26
CA ILE A 482 -10.47 -7.32 -23.83
C ILE A 482 -9.89 -8.73 -23.70
N SER A 483 -10.68 -9.68 -23.19
CA SER A 483 -10.33 -11.10 -23.05
C SER A 483 -10.10 -11.79 -24.39
N GLU A 484 -10.88 -11.43 -25.43
CA GLU A 484 -10.71 -11.90 -26.81
C GLU A 484 -9.46 -11.28 -27.43
N LEU A 485 -9.32 -9.95 -27.34
CA LEU A 485 -8.13 -9.22 -27.78
C LEU A 485 -6.86 -9.82 -27.17
N PHE A 486 -6.85 -10.04 -25.87
CA PHE A 486 -5.73 -10.62 -25.14
C PHE A 486 -5.34 -12.00 -25.67
N SER A 487 -6.33 -12.87 -25.84
CA SER A 487 -6.10 -14.24 -26.36
C SER A 487 -5.52 -14.24 -27.76
N HIS A 488 -6.07 -13.41 -28.65
CA HIS A 488 -5.59 -13.27 -30.03
C HIS A 488 -4.18 -12.68 -30.07
N LEU A 489 -3.91 -11.69 -29.23
CA LEU A 489 -2.63 -10.99 -29.17
C LEU A 489 -1.49 -11.90 -28.69
N LEU A 490 -1.72 -12.71 -27.66
CA LEU A 490 -0.74 -13.70 -27.17
C LEU A 490 -0.38 -14.73 -28.24
N ASN A 491 -1.35 -15.21 -28.99
CA ASN A 491 -1.14 -16.16 -30.07
C ASN A 491 -0.41 -15.51 -31.26
N SER A 492 -0.91 -14.35 -31.73
CA SER A 492 -0.38 -13.66 -32.94
C SER A 492 1.01 -13.08 -32.70
N SER A 493 1.33 -12.64 -31.48
CA SER A 493 2.67 -12.18 -31.11
C SER A 493 3.70 -13.31 -31.02
N GLY A 494 3.25 -14.55 -30.88
CA GLY A 494 4.08 -15.73 -30.61
C GLY A 494 4.55 -15.83 -29.16
N TYR A 495 4.04 -14.99 -28.24
CA TYR A 495 4.48 -14.93 -26.83
C TYR A 495 4.13 -16.23 -26.08
N GLU A 496 2.89 -16.69 -26.20
CA GLU A 496 2.47 -17.95 -25.57
C GLU A 496 3.26 -19.14 -26.12
N ARG A 497 3.52 -19.17 -27.45
CA ARG A 497 4.35 -20.21 -28.07
C ARG A 497 5.80 -20.21 -27.53
N MET A 498 6.38 -19.04 -27.29
CA MET A 498 7.68 -18.90 -26.67
C MET A 498 7.70 -19.56 -25.30
N LEU A 499 6.75 -19.24 -24.41
CA LEU A 499 6.66 -19.81 -23.06
C LEU A 499 6.43 -21.32 -23.08
N ARG A 500 5.64 -21.85 -24.02
CA ARG A 500 5.48 -23.29 -24.23
C ARG A 500 6.78 -23.96 -24.63
N THR A 501 7.59 -23.30 -25.46
CA THR A 501 8.89 -23.82 -25.91
C THR A 501 9.92 -23.79 -24.77
N GLU A 502 9.84 -22.79 -23.87
CA GLU A 502 10.67 -22.70 -22.67
C GLU A 502 10.28 -23.74 -21.60
N GLY A 503 9.13 -24.41 -21.74
CA GLY A 503 8.64 -25.42 -20.80
C GLY A 503 8.17 -24.87 -19.45
N SER A 504 7.85 -23.59 -19.37
CA SER A 504 7.43 -22.94 -18.12
C SER A 504 5.92 -23.03 -17.91
N GLN A 505 5.47 -24.14 -17.32
CA GLN A 505 4.06 -24.35 -17.03
C GLN A 505 3.52 -23.29 -16.07
N GLU A 506 4.30 -22.88 -15.06
CA GLU A 506 3.89 -21.83 -14.12
C GLU A 506 3.56 -20.50 -14.82
N ARG A 507 4.38 -20.07 -15.79
CA ARG A 507 4.12 -18.85 -16.54
C ARG A 507 2.87 -18.96 -17.42
N LEU A 508 2.60 -20.14 -18.01
CA LEU A 508 1.37 -20.38 -18.76
C LEU A 508 0.13 -20.34 -17.87
N ASP A 509 0.22 -20.91 -16.66
CA ASP A 509 -0.85 -20.85 -15.67
C ASP A 509 -1.12 -19.38 -15.25
N ASN A 510 -0.07 -18.58 -15.10
CA ASN A 510 -0.19 -17.14 -14.82
C ASN A 510 -0.88 -16.37 -15.97
N LEU A 511 -0.63 -16.72 -17.24
CA LEU A 511 -1.36 -16.13 -18.38
C LEU A 511 -2.83 -16.52 -18.37
N ALA A 512 -3.15 -17.76 -18.03
CA ALA A 512 -4.52 -18.22 -17.90
C ALA A 512 -5.26 -17.48 -16.76
N GLU A 513 -4.57 -17.23 -15.65
CA GLU A 513 -5.10 -16.45 -14.53
C GLU A 513 -5.30 -14.97 -14.90
N LEU A 514 -4.38 -14.36 -15.67
CA LEU A 514 -4.57 -13.01 -16.20
C LEU A 514 -5.81 -12.94 -17.11
N LYS A 515 -5.98 -13.93 -17.98
CA LYS A 515 -7.19 -14.00 -18.82
C LYS A 515 -8.46 -14.08 -18.00
N GLN A 516 -8.45 -14.86 -16.92
CA GLN A 516 -9.57 -14.95 -16.00
C GLN A 516 -9.84 -13.61 -15.31
N ALA A 517 -8.80 -12.92 -14.84
CA ALA A 517 -8.91 -11.59 -14.23
C ALA A 517 -9.49 -10.55 -15.20
N ILE A 518 -9.08 -10.59 -16.48
CA ILE A 518 -9.67 -9.75 -17.54
C ILE A 518 -11.16 -10.03 -17.69
N TYR A 519 -11.55 -11.29 -17.78
CA TYR A 519 -12.97 -11.70 -17.89
C TYR A 519 -13.80 -11.24 -16.69
N GLU A 520 -13.28 -11.41 -15.48
CA GLU A 520 -13.93 -10.93 -14.25
C GLU A 520 -14.10 -9.41 -14.25
N TYR A 521 -13.10 -8.68 -14.75
CA TYR A 521 -13.20 -7.25 -14.94
C TYR A 521 -14.32 -6.90 -15.93
N GLU A 522 -14.37 -7.54 -17.11
CA GLU A 522 -15.40 -7.32 -18.13
C GLU A 522 -16.82 -7.55 -17.59
N VAL A 523 -17.00 -8.57 -16.77
CA VAL A 523 -18.31 -8.86 -16.14
C VAL A 523 -18.68 -7.82 -15.07
N SER A 524 -17.70 -7.20 -14.41
CA SER A 524 -17.93 -6.31 -13.28
C SER A 524 -17.99 -4.82 -13.64
N CYS A 525 -17.37 -4.37 -14.73
CA CYS A 525 -17.24 -2.93 -15.05
C CYS A 525 -18.41 -2.31 -15.81
N GLY A 526 -19.39 -3.11 -16.31
CA GLY A 526 -20.58 -2.58 -17.00
C GLY A 526 -20.27 -1.83 -18.28
N GLU A 527 -20.92 -0.67 -18.51
CA GLU A 527 -20.80 0.12 -19.74
C GLU A 527 -19.43 0.83 -19.90
N GLU A 528 -18.66 0.98 -18.83
CA GLU A 528 -17.31 1.61 -18.87
C GLU A 528 -16.18 0.63 -19.24
N CYS A 529 -16.53 -0.55 -19.70
CA CYS A 529 -15.55 -1.58 -20.03
C CYS A 529 -14.79 -1.25 -21.31
N ASN A 530 -13.56 -0.75 -21.17
CA ASN A 530 -12.63 -0.54 -22.27
C ASN A 530 -11.20 -0.89 -21.84
N LEU A 531 -10.30 -1.03 -22.82
CA LEU A 531 -8.92 -1.44 -22.61
C LEU A 531 -8.15 -0.46 -21.71
N GLU A 532 -8.33 0.84 -21.91
CA GLU A 532 -7.64 1.90 -21.16
C GLU A 532 -8.05 1.91 -19.69
N ASN A 533 -9.32 1.68 -19.43
CA ASN A 533 -9.82 1.56 -18.05
C ASN A 533 -9.30 0.31 -17.37
N PHE A 534 -9.26 -0.82 -18.08
CA PHE A 534 -8.64 -2.04 -17.57
C PHE A 534 -7.16 -1.85 -17.23
N LEU A 535 -6.38 -1.25 -18.13
CA LEU A 535 -4.96 -0.98 -17.89
C LEU A 535 -4.73 -0.05 -16.71
N SER A 536 -5.56 0.97 -16.55
CA SER A 536 -5.53 1.86 -15.37
C SER A 536 -5.90 1.11 -14.09
N HIS A 537 -6.92 0.24 -14.16
CA HIS A 537 -7.34 -0.60 -13.03
C HIS A 537 -6.21 -1.53 -12.57
N VAL A 538 -5.55 -2.21 -13.50
CA VAL A 538 -4.43 -3.11 -13.22
C VAL A 538 -3.24 -2.36 -12.61
N ALA A 539 -2.92 -1.17 -13.11
CA ALA A 539 -1.84 -0.34 -12.57
C ALA A 539 -2.07 0.08 -11.10
N LEU A 540 -3.34 0.15 -10.68
CA LEU A 540 -3.73 0.43 -9.29
C LEU A 540 -3.86 -0.84 -8.42
N TYR A 541 -3.62 -2.03 -8.97
CA TYR A 541 -3.74 -3.30 -8.25
C TYR A 541 -2.61 -3.47 -7.23
N SER A 542 -2.97 -3.87 -6.00
CA SER A 542 -2.02 -4.13 -4.92
C SER A 542 -1.93 -5.62 -4.58
N ASN A 543 -0.85 -6.03 -3.91
CA ASN A 543 -0.61 -7.42 -3.46
C ASN A 543 -1.70 -8.02 -2.57
N SER A 544 -2.58 -7.19 -2.00
CA SER A 544 -3.67 -7.63 -1.13
C SER A 544 -4.77 -8.41 -1.86
N ASP A 545 -4.71 -8.47 -3.19
CA ASP A 545 -5.74 -9.10 -4.03
C ASP A 545 -5.45 -10.58 -4.39
N LEU A 546 -4.45 -11.19 -3.71
CA LEU A 546 -4.08 -12.59 -3.93
C LEU A 546 -5.16 -13.56 -3.44
N ASN A 547 -5.61 -14.47 -4.30
CA ASN A 547 -6.53 -15.55 -3.95
C ASN A 547 -5.88 -16.53 -2.96
N VAL A 548 -6.57 -16.79 -1.86
CA VAL A 548 -6.18 -17.80 -0.87
C VAL A 548 -6.31 -19.19 -1.51
N ASN A 549 -5.19 -19.87 -1.69
CA ASN A 549 -5.19 -21.24 -2.21
C ASN A 549 -5.87 -22.19 -1.22
N LYS A 550 -6.87 -22.92 -1.67
CA LYS A 550 -7.60 -23.89 -0.84
C LYS A 550 -6.64 -24.96 -0.26
N ASN A 551 -6.81 -25.20 1.04
CA ASN A 551 -6.10 -26.25 1.82
C ASN A 551 -4.59 -26.04 2.05
N LYS A 552 -4.07 -24.83 1.96
CA LYS A 552 -2.69 -24.47 2.30
C LYS A 552 -2.65 -23.48 3.45
N VAL A 553 -1.68 -23.63 4.37
CA VAL A 553 -1.50 -22.69 5.48
C VAL A 553 -0.99 -21.35 4.94
N ASN A 554 -1.55 -20.25 5.42
CA ASN A 554 -1.22 -18.91 4.92
C ASN A 554 -0.05 -18.30 5.70
N PHE A 555 1.03 -17.97 5.02
CA PHE A 555 2.18 -17.28 5.58
C PHE A 555 2.22 -15.84 5.06
N MET A 556 2.22 -14.86 5.96
CA MET A 556 2.26 -13.45 5.55
C MET A 556 2.76 -12.53 6.65
N THR A 557 3.15 -11.31 6.26
CA THR A 557 3.43 -10.28 7.27
C THR A 557 2.12 -9.79 7.92
N ILE A 558 2.21 -9.30 9.16
CA ILE A 558 1.05 -8.72 9.86
C ILE A 558 0.45 -7.55 9.08
N HIS A 559 1.27 -6.78 8.38
CA HIS A 559 0.78 -5.70 7.50
C HIS A 559 -0.09 -6.23 6.35
N ALA A 560 0.32 -7.32 5.72
CA ALA A 560 -0.45 -7.95 4.65
C ALA A 560 -1.74 -8.60 5.15
N ALA A 561 -1.81 -8.95 6.44
CA ALA A 561 -2.99 -9.54 7.07
C ALA A 561 -4.08 -8.49 7.42
N LYS A 562 -3.80 -7.18 7.28
CA LYS A 562 -4.81 -6.14 7.53
C LYS A 562 -6.00 -6.31 6.57
N GLY A 563 -7.21 -6.28 7.11
CA GLY A 563 -8.45 -6.55 6.35
C GLY A 563 -8.82 -8.03 6.22
N LEU A 564 -7.89 -8.96 6.47
CA LEU A 564 -8.15 -10.39 6.46
C LEU A 564 -8.58 -10.90 7.85
N GLU A 565 -9.11 -12.14 7.90
CA GLU A 565 -9.52 -12.81 9.13
C GLU A 565 -9.37 -14.32 8.96
N PHE A 566 -8.92 -14.99 10.02
CA PHE A 566 -8.67 -16.43 10.03
C PHE A 566 -9.12 -17.06 11.33
N PRO A 567 -9.75 -18.25 11.31
CA PRO A 567 -10.12 -18.98 12.52
C PRO A 567 -8.95 -19.20 13.48
N PHE A 568 -7.76 -19.54 12.94
CA PHE A 568 -6.56 -19.84 13.72
C PHE A 568 -5.38 -18.98 13.25
N VAL A 569 -4.80 -18.23 14.17
CA VAL A 569 -3.68 -17.32 13.88
C VAL A 569 -2.51 -17.60 14.80
N PHE A 570 -1.34 -17.79 14.20
CA PHE A 570 -0.05 -17.84 14.87
C PHE A 570 0.68 -16.53 14.60
N ILE A 571 1.24 -15.91 15.64
CA ILE A 571 2.16 -14.77 15.50
C ILE A 571 3.55 -15.24 15.93
N ALA A 572 4.44 -15.35 14.96
CA ALA A 572 5.77 -15.89 15.14
C ALA A 572 6.82 -14.78 15.33
N GLY A 573 7.90 -15.12 16.06
CA GLY A 573 9.01 -14.22 16.27
C GLY A 573 8.70 -13.05 17.21
N MET A 574 7.90 -13.30 18.25
CA MET A 574 7.54 -12.33 19.28
C MET A 574 8.72 -12.03 20.21
N ASN A 575 9.79 -11.48 19.64
CA ASN A 575 11.02 -11.12 20.36
C ASN A 575 11.32 -9.63 20.26
N GLU A 576 11.90 -9.05 21.31
CA GLU A 576 12.46 -7.69 21.26
C GLU A 576 13.47 -7.57 20.10
N ASN A 577 13.52 -6.43 19.43
CA ASN A 577 14.30 -6.13 18.22
C ASN A 577 13.85 -6.87 16.94
N MET A 578 12.88 -7.77 17.04
CA MET A 578 12.25 -8.43 15.89
C MET A 578 10.79 -7.97 15.77
N PHE A 579 10.01 -8.12 16.82
CA PHE A 579 8.67 -7.59 17.00
C PHE A 579 8.45 -7.23 18.47
N PRO A 580 8.65 -5.94 18.85
CA PRO A 580 8.85 -4.74 18.02
C PRO A 580 10.18 -4.71 17.26
N SER A 581 10.19 -3.98 16.12
CA SER A 581 11.37 -3.84 15.27
C SER A 581 12.49 -3.04 15.95
N LYS A 582 13.76 -3.40 15.73
CA LYS A 582 14.92 -2.62 16.19
C LYS A 582 15.05 -1.22 15.56
N LYS A 583 14.28 -0.93 14.50
CA LYS A 583 14.32 0.36 13.80
C LYS A 583 13.51 1.46 14.47
N ILE A 584 12.85 1.15 15.58
CA ILE A 584 12.03 2.09 16.33
C ILE A 584 12.94 3.11 17.00
N ASP A 585 12.61 4.39 16.85
CA ASP A 585 13.40 5.53 17.34
C ASP A 585 12.57 6.52 18.20
N SER A 586 11.32 6.21 18.47
CA SER A 586 10.43 7.06 19.28
C SER A 586 9.37 6.24 20.00
N LEU A 587 8.78 6.81 21.06
CA LEU A 587 7.64 6.20 21.77
C LEU A 587 6.41 6.13 20.85
N SER A 588 6.23 7.12 19.99
CA SER A 588 5.14 7.13 19.01
C SER A 588 5.27 5.95 18.02
N ALA A 589 6.48 5.64 17.54
CA ALA A 589 6.74 4.49 16.70
C ALA A 589 6.54 3.16 17.46
N MET A 590 6.84 3.11 18.77
CA MET A 590 6.53 1.96 19.63
C MET A 590 5.02 1.75 19.79
N GLU A 591 4.25 2.83 19.92
CA GLU A 591 2.78 2.73 19.93
C GLU A 591 2.23 2.21 18.60
N GLU A 592 2.84 2.56 17.47
CA GLU A 592 2.47 2.00 16.15
C GLU A 592 2.78 0.50 16.05
N GLU A 593 3.95 0.04 16.51
CA GLU A 593 4.25 -1.39 16.56
C GLU A 593 3.28 -2.16 17.47
N ARG A 594 2.82 -1.54 18.58
CA ARG A 594 1.78 -2.15 19.42
C ARG A 594 0.42 -2.19 18.72
N ARG A 595 0.07 -1.17 17.91
CA ARG A 595 -1.12 -1.23 17.04
C ARG A 595 -0.97 -2.33 15.98
N LEU A 596 0.24 -2.55 15.46
CA LEU A 596 0.50 -3.64 14.54
C LEU A 596 0.28 -5.00 15.22
N ALA A 597 0.74 -5.17 16.49
CA ALA A 597 0.46 -6.38 17.26
C ALA A 597 -1.06 -6.54 17.50
N PHE A 598 -1.75 -5.47 17.86
CA PHE A 598 -3.21 -5.46 18.02
C PHE A 598 -3.93 -5.86 16.71
N VAL A 599 -3.48 -5.35 15.57
CA VAL A 599 -3.98 -5.80 14.26
C VAL A 599 -3.79 -7.31 14.09
N GLY A 600 -2.59 -7.84 14.37
CA GLY A 600 -2.30 -9.26 14.29
C GLY A 600 -3.23 -10.10 15.19
N TYR A 601 -3.37 -9.71 16.46
CA TYR A 601 -4.22 -10.42 17.43
C TYR A 601 -5.68 -10.46 16.98
N THR A 602 -6.19 -9.35 16.48
CA THR A 602 -7.58 -9.22 16.01
C THR A 602 -7.85 -9.84 14.63
N ARG A 603 -6.85 -10.48 13.99
CA ARG A 603 -7.08 -11.32 12.81
C ARG A 603 -7.65 -12.69 13.18
N ALA A 604 -7.44 -13.13 14.42
CA ALA A 604 -7.92 -14.42 14.90
C ALA A 604 -9.42 -14.37 15.23
N GLU A 605 -10.15 -15.41 14.80
CA GLU A 605 -11.58 -15.58 15.14
C GLU A 605 -11.76 -16.52 16.34
N GLN A 606 -11.11 -17.69 16.33
CA GLN A 606 -11.33 -18.76 17.28
C GLN A 606 -10.17 -18.95 18.25
N ARG A 607 -8.93 -18.93 17.75
CA ARG A 607 -7.76 -19.17 18.58
C ARG A 607 -6.54 -18.37 18.11
N LEU A 608 -5.82 -17.82 19.09
CA LEU A 608 -4.59 -17.06 18.89
C LEU A 608 -3.41 -17.77 19.56
N TYR A 609 -2.28 -17.86 18.84
CA TYR A 609 -1.02 -18.41 19.32
C TYR A 609 0.06 -17.32 19.17
N LEU A 610 0.78 -17.06 20.23
CA LEU A 610 1.93 -16.16 20.29
C LEU A 610 3.17 -17.00 20.53
N THR A 611 4.16 -16.91 19.65
CA THR A 611 5.37 -17.74 19.76
C THR A 611 6.63 -16.89 19.65
N GLU A 612 7.66 -17.28 20.39
CA GLU A 612 8.98 -16.66 20.32
C GLU A 612 10.08 -17.69 20.66
N ALA A 613 11.32 -17.34 20.39
CA ALA A 613 12.46 -18.21 20.63
C ALA A 613 13.62 -17.49 21.31
N GLU A 614 14.24 -18.17 22.30
CA GLU A 614 15.55 -17.79 22.82
C GLU A 614 16.63 -17.87 21.73
N GLY A 615 17.76 -17.27 22.00
CA GLY A 615 18.96 -17.38 21.19
C GLY A 615 19.74 -16.10 21.09
N PHE A 616 20.87 -16.19 20.41
CA PHE A 616 21.72 -15.06 20.09
C PHE A 616 21.84 -14.94 18.57
N SER A 617 21.82 -13.72 18.07
CA SER A 617 22.05 -13.41 16.66
C SER A 617 22.99 -12.22 16.58
N GLU A 618 24.00 -12.28 15.70
CA GLU A 618 24.89 -11.12 15.47
C GLU A 618 24.10 -9.86 15.04
N ALA A 619 23.00 -10.04 14.33
CA ALA A 619 22.17 -8.94 13.85
C ALA A 619 21.28 -8.31 14.94
N TYR A 620 20.83 -9.10 15.93
CA TYR A 620 19.81 -8.70 16.90
C TYR A 620 20.24 -8.82 18.37
N GLY A 621 21.42 -9.38 18.64
CA GLY A 621 21.90 -9.68 19.98
C GLY A 621 21.16 -10.85 20.62
N PHE A 622 21.04 -10.80 21.95
CA PHE A 622 20.26 -11.78 22.70
C PHE A 622 18.76 -11.53 22.49
N ARG A 623 18.00 -12.61 22.22
CA ARG A 623 16.56 -12.56 21.99
C ARG A 623 15.82 -12.63 23.29
N PHE A 624 15.23 -11.51 23.73
CA PHE A 624 14.28 -11.46 24.82
C PHE A 624 12.86 -11.65 24.31
N PRO A 625 11.94 -12.24 25.08
CA PRO A 625 10.51 -12.18 24.81
C PRO A 625 10.04 -10.75 24.57
N SER A 626 9.15 -10.56 23.61
CA SER A 626 8.60 -9.26 23.24
C SER A 626 7.87 -8.61 24.40
N ARG A 627 8.01 -7.29 24.55
CA ARG A 627 7.20 -6.49 25.48
C ARG A 627 5.70 -6.68 25.26
N PHE A 628 5.27 -7.00 24.03
CA PHE A 628 3.86 -7.24 23.70
C PHE A 628 3.29 -8.50 24.39
N ILE A 629 4.14 -9.41 24.84
CA ILE A 629 3.73 -10.50 25.72
C ILE A 629 3.51 -9.97 27.14
N PHE A 630 4.43 -9.15 27.67
CA PHE A 630 4.33 -8.57 29.02
C PHE A 630 3.29 -7.45 29.12
N ASP A 631 2.86 -6.86 28.00
CA ASP A 631 1.77 -5.88 27.94
C ASP A 631 0.38 -6.53 28.10
N VAL A 632 0.29 -7.84 27.89
CA VAL A 632 -0.93 -8.63 28.12
C VAL A 632 -0.94 -9.14 29.57
N ASP A 633 -2.09 -9.05 30.23
CA ASP A 633 -2.24 -9.60 31.57
C ASP A 633 -2.09 -11.14 31.56
N ASP A 634 -1.30 -11.69 32.46
CA ASP A 634 -0.96 -13.12 32.53
C ASP A 634 -2.22 -14.01 32.58
N CYS A 635 -3.32 -13.53 33.16
CA CYS A 635 -4.58 -14.29 33.27
C CYS A 635 -5.21 -14.61 31.91
N PHE A 636 -4.86 -13.89 30.83
CA PHE A 636 -5.38 -14.12 29.47
C PHE A 636 -4.50 -15.06 28.64
N LEU A 637 -3.30 -15.39 29.13
CA LEU A 637 -2.35 -16.27 28.47
C LEU A 637 -2.40 -17.70 29.01
N ASP A 638 -2.21 -18.68 28.12
CA ASP A 638 -1.98 -20.10 28.42
C ASP A 638 -0.53 -20.41 28.10
N TYR A 639 0.32 -20.38 29.14
CA TYR A 639 1.76 -20.65 29.02
C TYR A 639 2.01 -22.14 28.79
N LYS A 640 2.46 -22.51 27.60
CA LYS A 640 2.88 -23.90 27.32
C LYS A 640 4.23 -24.24 27.92
N VAL A 641 5.08 -23.24 28.05
CA VAL A 641 6.37 -23.33 28.75
C VAL A 641 6.47 -22.09 29.64
N GLU A 642 6.65 -22.30 30.94
CA GLU A 642 6.82 -21.19 31.90
C GLU A 642 8.17 -20.50 31.69
N LEU A 643 8.13 -19.18 31.68
CA LEU A 643 9.35 -18.37 31.67
C LEU A 643 10.02 -18.41 33.04
N SER A 644 11.34 -18.62 33.08
CA SER A 644 12.08 -18.51 34.33
C SER A 644 12.04 -17.09 34.89
N ASP A 645 12.03 -16.96 36.23
CA ASP A 645 12.01 -15.64 36.86
C ASP A 645 13.21 -14.79 36.46
N SER A 646 14.37 -15.42 36.27
CA SER A 646 15.57 -14.74 35.79
C SER A 646 15.39 -14.16 34.38
N LEU A 647 14.73 -14.89 33.46
CA LEU A 647 14.45 -14.38 32.12
C LEU A 647 13.39 -13.26 32.15
N LYS A 648 12.33 -13.43 32.93
CA LYS A 648 11.31 -12.39 33.12
C LYS A 648 11.95 -11.08 33.62
N GLN A 649 12.82 -11.16 34.62
CA GLN A 649 13.50 -9.98 35.19
C GLN A 649 14.46 -9.32 34.19
N LYS A 650 15.27 -10.11 33.47
CA LYS A 650 16.19 -9.59 32.45
C LYS A 650 15.43 -8.92 31.31
N SER A 651 14.32 -9.50 30.86
CA SER A 651 13.48 -8.94 29.82
C SER A 651 12.86 -7.60 30.24
N ARG A 652 12.32 -7.52 31.46
CA ARG A 652 11.78 -6.26 32.01
C ARG A 652 12.85 -5.16 32.12
N ASN A 653 14.04 -5.49 32.61
CA ASN A 653 15.15 -4.55 32.70
C ASN A 653 15.54 -4.04 31.30
N TYR A 654 15.60 -4.93 30.33
CA TYR A 654 15.89 -4.57 28.94
C TYR A 654 14.82 -3.63 28.35
N ILE A 655 13.54 -3.93 28.59
CA ILE A 655 12.41 -3.11 28.12
C ILE A 655 12.46 -1.71 28.75
N GLU A 656 12.68 -1.63 30.08
CA GLU A 656 12.79 -0.34 30.78
C GLU A 656 13.97 0.51 30.28
N GLU A 657 15.11 -0.12 29.99
CA GLU A 657 16.26 0.58 29.43
C GLU A 657 15.99 1.06 28.00
N SER A 658 15.32 0.23 27.20
CA SER A 658 14.87 0.57 25.84
C SER A 658 13.92 1.79 25.88
N ASP A 659 12.93 1.79 26.76
CA ASP A 659 11.95 2.89 26.88
C ASP A 659 12.63 4.20 27.30
N LYS A 660 13.53 4.16 28.30
CA LYS A 660 14.33 5.33 28.68
C LYS A 660 15.17 5.89 27.51
N ASN A 661 15.67 5.01 26.65
CA ASN A 661 16.41 5.45 25.45
C ASN A 661 15.48 6.07 24.41
N LEU A 662 14.29 5.52 24.20
CA LEU A 662 13.28 6.11 23.31
C LEU A 662 12.80 7.48 23.82
N GLU A 663 12.53 7.63 25.13
CA GLU A 663 12.19 8.92 25.74
C GLU A 663 13.28 9.98 25.51
N LYS A 664 14.55 9.60 25.67
CA LYS A 664 15.67 10.50 25.38
C LYS A 664 15.74 10.90 23.91
N MET A 665 15.48 9.94 23.00
CA MET A 665 15.48 10.21 21.56
C MET A 665 14.31 11.13 21.15
N GLU A 666 13.13 10.92 21.72
CA GLU A 666 11.94 11.73 21.45
C GLU A 666 12.11 13.17 21.97
N ALA A 667 12.68 13.35 23.17
CA ALA A 667 13.01 14.66 23.70
C ALA A 667 14.01 15.44 22.84
N LEU A 668 14.83 14.76 22.02
CA LEU A 668 15.75 15.37 21.06
C LEU A 668 15.07 15.72 19.72
N ILE A 669 13.99 15.03 19.36
CA ILE A 669 13.22 15.29 18.12
C ILE A 669 12.30 16.51 18.28
N ASP A 670 11.93 16.86 19.49
CA ASP A 670 11.04 17.99 19.83
C ASP A 670 11.74 19.38 19.72
N LEU A 671 12.93 19.42 19.13
CA LEU A 671 13.70 20.61 18.89
C LEU A 671 13.35 21.22 17.53
N SER A 672 13.22 22.55 17.50
CA SER A 672 12.93 23.31 16.28
C SER A 672 14.05 24.31 15.95
N PRO A 673 14.21 24.70 14.67
CA PRO A 673 15.10 25.80 14.33
C PRO A 673 14.72 27.05 15.13
N GLY A 674 15.73 27.65 15.79
CA GLY A 674 15.52 28.78 16.70
C GLY A 674 15.55 28.43 18.18
N ASP A 675 15.37 27.16 18.54
CA ASP A 675 15.43 26.71 19.95
C ASP A 675 16.83 26.92 20.56
N LYS A 676 16.84 27.34 21.82
CA LYS A 676 18.06 27.40 22.63
C LYS A 676 18.32 26.04 23.25
N VAL A 677 19.56 25.59 23.14
CA VAL A 677 20.01 24.29 23.64
C VAL A 677 21.32 24.42 24.40
N THR A 678 21.58 23.48 25.28
CA THR A 678 22.86 23.38 25.99
C THR A 678 23.52 22.04 25.72
N HIS A 679 24.84 22.05 25.54
CA HIS A 679 25.67 20.85 25.42
C HIS A 679 26.66 20.82 26.57
N ASN A 680 26.86 19.69 27.22
CA ASN A 680 27.66 19.56 28.43
C ASN A 680 29.11 20.06 28.30
N ILE A 681 29.70 20.02 27.09
CA ILE A 681 31.08 20.44 26.81
C ILE A 681 31.13 21.77 26.04
N LEU A 682 30.18 21.97 25.08
CA LEU A 682 30.22 23.12 24.18
C LEU A 682 29.44 24.35 24.69
N GLY A 683 28.71 24.18 25.81
CA GLY A 683 27.90 25.24 26.41
C GLY A 683 26.59 25.49 25.69
N ASN A 684 26.04 26.69 25.83
CA ASN A 684 24.78 27.10 25.24
C ASN A 684 24.91 27.41 23.75
N GLY A 685 23.84 27.11 23.02
CA GLY A 685 23.79 27.35 21.59
C GLY A 685 22.36 27.51 21.10
N LYS A 686 22.22 27.81 19.81
CA LYS A 686 20.92 27.96 19.12
C LYS A 686 20.91 27.05 17.90
N ILE A 687 19.84 26.33 17.72
CA ILE A 687 19.63 25.49 16.53
C ILE A 687 19.38 26.43 15.33
N LEU A 688 20.18 26.30 14.29
CA LEU A 688 20.03 27.04 13.05
C LEU A 688 19.19 26.24 12.04
N GLU A 689 19.48 24.95 11.94
CA GLU A 689 18.86 24.06 10.95
C GLU A 689 18.75 22.64 11.50
N ILE A 690 17.71 21.92 11.07
CA ILE A 690 17.49 20.49 11.38
C ILE A 690 17.38 19.72 10.07
N ASP A 691 18.33 18.83 9.81
CA ASP A 691 18.31 17.90 8.69
C ASP A 691 17.71 16.55 9.17
N SER A 692 16.41 16.39 9.03
CA SER A 692 15.69 15.18 9.46
C SER A 692 16.08 13.93 8.67
N VAL A 693 16.56 14.09 7.42
CA VAL A 693 17.00 12.97 6.57
C VAL A 693 18.36 12.44 7.05
N LYS A 694 19.30 13.35 7.28
CA LYS A 694 20.64 13.01 7.78
C LYS A 694 20.70 12.85 9.28
N LYS A 695 19.57 13.08 9.98
CA LYS A 695 19.44 13.06 11.45
C LYS A 695 20.53 13.93 12.11
N THR A 696 20.65 15.19 11.67
CA THR A 696 21.66 16.13 12.19
C THR A 696 21.07 17.51 12.49
N TYR A 697 21.63 18.15 13.53
CA TYR A 697 21.41 19.55 13.86
C TYR A 697 22.57 20.41 13.36
N LEU A 698 22.29 21.60 12.87
CA LEU A 698 23.28 22.66 12.73
C LEU A 698 23.09 23.64 13.90
N ILE A 699 24.07 23.71 14.81
CA ILE A 699 23.95 24.47 16.05
C ILE A 699 25.04 25.52 16.09
N GLN A 700 24.67 26.79 16.34
CA GLN A 700 25.58 27.85 16.68
C GLN A 700 25.70 27.93 18.20
N PHE A 701 26.88 27.59 18.73
CA PHE A 701 27.20 27.72 20.15
C PHE A 701 27.76 29.15 20.44
N GLU A 702 27.43 29.68 21.61
CA GLU A 702 27.81 31.05 22.01
C GLU A 702 29.35 31.28 22.02
N ASN A 703 30.08 30.23 22.38
CA ASN A 703 31.54 30.31 22.52
C ASN A 703 32.30 29.76 21.29
N ILE A 704 31.62 29.47 20.17
CA ILE A 704 32.25 28.91 18.98
C ILE A 704 31.89 29.75 17.77
N GLN A 705 32.92 30.19 17.01
CA GLN A 705 32.73 31.12 15.88
C GLN A 705 31.94 30.52 14.70
N THR A 706 32.03 29.20 14.47
CA THR A 706 31.40 28.53 13.35
C THR A 706 30.35 27.52 13.82
N PRO A 707 29.16 27.41 13.14
CA PRO A 707 28.18 26.41 13.49
C PRO A 707 28.74 24.98 13.47
N ARG A 708 28.26 24.13 14.33
CA ARG A 708 28.62 22.71 14.40
C ARG A 708 27.49 21.84 13.90
N LYS A 709 27.81 20.94 12.97
CA LYS A 709 26.89 19.89 12.53
C LYS A 709 26.99 18.72 13.50
N MET A 710 25.90 18.44 14.21
CA MET A 710 25.84 17.43 15.26
C MET A 710 24.77 16.39 14.93
N SER A 711 25.06 15.13 15.25
CA SER A 711 24.07 14.05 15.13
C SER A 711 22.91 14.26 16.11
N PHE A 712 21.71 13.76 15.78
CA PHE A 712 20.58 13.69 16.72
C PHE A 712 20.90 12.94 18.01
N LYS A 713 21.97 12.14 18.03
CA LYS A 713 22.47 11.46 19.22
C LYS A 713 23.35 12.33 20.12
N ALA A 714 23.60 13.58 19.74
CA ALA A 714 24.39 14.49 20.54
C ALA A 714 23.70 14.78 21.90
N PRO A 715 24.44 14.83 23.01
CA PRO A 715 23.86 15.09 24.34
C PRO A 715 23.53 16.57 24.52
N ILE A 716 22.53 17.04 23.79
CA ILE A 716 21.99 18.41 23.88
C ILE A 716 20.64 18.39 24.63
N LYS A 717 20.35 19.46 25.32
CA LYS A 717 19.07 19.66 26.05
C LYS A 717 18.50 21.00 25.65
N LYS A 718 17.18 21.07 25.50
CA LYS A 718 16.44 22.33 25.34
C LYS A 718 16.58 23.15 26.63
N LEU A 719 16.85 24.45 26.50
CA LEU A 719 16.95 25.38 27.60
C LEU A 719 15.58 25.96 27.96
#